data_ce29d41c4d0e712ce410418f911418c2
#
_entry.id   ce29d41c4d0e712ce410418f911418c2
#
_cell.length_a   1.000
_cell.length_b   1.000
_cell.length_c   1.000
_cell.angle_alpha   90.00
_cell.angle_beta   90.00
_cell.angle_gamma   90.00
#
_symmetry.space_group_name_H-M   'P 1'
#
loop_
_entity.id
_entity.type
_entity.pdbx_description
1 polymer ?
#
loop_
_entity_poly.entity_id
_entity_poly.type
_entity_poly.pdbx_seq_one_letter_code
_entity_poly.pdbx_strand_id
1 'polypeptide(L)'
;MNTVEVERILHGLKGFQRDAVEHVIDQLYRAPSSSGRFLVADETGLGKSIIARGVIASAIAELQSVAHIDRIDVVYICSSTDLAKQNLRRLNVTGDPHIGITSRLTLLALESHRLASASTPSGKKVNLISFTPGTSFEMGWQTGSQQERQLLHIILNGMERSDPQSERASALFFQGGVASVDRFEAGIASMREALGIGPDRVIEHEFTIAIGANGLRAQFELIRDRLRGLDVLPPELRHEVNRITARLRAALAEASVESLEPDLVILDEFQRFRHLIDTSSGSAASELADQLFSYRDAKVLLLSATPYKPYTTAAGDNEDDHYRDFMTTLEFLAAGDGAALTRIRTGFSNYRQAVITGSDAAGEASELRDALLPFMTRSERPRLEEGRDLLVRRVVSHVPTPEDLRDYAALQTFARAIDSPVSLDYWKSIPYFASFMEGYRPGERARLQLESGSATTELRSSLARLRSIDPKAVRKYEQVDYANARLRAFAAETIERGWWKLLWIPPSMPYLTPGGVYSPFSDGSVTKRLIFSAWSGFPTSIASLLSYEAERRMVAGSGLTENTADARRAVSARFDYVIRDGRPAGMSTLALFWPHPALAAVGDPLALLDSDPQVIDADLARNRVDERIRARVGPSDSAQSEAAWEAYFAWPDSWPEGVHRRSDAAAYWLAGRGGASTNTEEADSGRALPAHAKRALDQPASPRWHEDLALLALHSPGNIAYRALARICDEIDHELRTTLWRAAARLANGIRTLFNRIDVMFLLDQLYGDRKSTRLNSSHSDRYR
;
A
#
# COMPACT_ATOMS: atom_id res chain seq x y z
N MET A 1 -3.85 -28.30 -7.89
CA MET A 1 -5.26 -27.99 -8.29
C MET A 1 -5.75 -29.12 -9.18
N ASN A 2 -6.92 -29.62 -8.94
CA ASN A 2 -7.52 -30.61 -9.83
C ASN A 2 -8.33 -29.88 -10.94
N THR A 3 -8.70 -30.61 -12.00
CA THR A 3 -9.46 -30.07 -13.15
C THR A 3 -10.77 -29.38 -12.72
N VAL A 4 -11.43 -29.89 -11.71
CA VAL A 4 -12.70 -29.35 -11.19
C VAL A 4 -12.53 -27.97 -10.56
N GLU A 5 -11.40 -27.72 -9.89
CA GLU A 5 -11.11 -26.38 -9.31
C GLU A 5 -10.80 -25.35 -10.38
N VAL A 6 -10.07 -25.73 -11.44
CA VAL A 6 -9.83 -24.87 -12.60
C VAL A 6 -11.13 -24.50 -13.28
N GLU A 7 -11.98 -25.50 -13.60
CA GLU A 7 -13.29 -25.27 -14.21
C GLU A 7 -14.17 -24.33 -13.39
N ARG A 8 -14.17 -24.47 -12.06
CA ARG A 8 -14.92 -23.56 -11.17
C ARG A 8 -14.45 -22.11 -11.28
N ILE A 9 -13.13 -21.87 -11.37
CA ILE A 9 -12.57 -20.54 -11.53
C ILE A 9 -12.97 -19.98 -12.91
N LEU A 10 -12.79 -20.75 -13.97
CA LEU A 10 -13.10 -20.33 -15.33
C LEU A 10 -14.61 -20.10 -15.54
N HIS A 11 -15.47 -20.90 -14.89
CA HIS A 11 -16.92 -20.70 -14.94
C HIS A 11 -17.36 -19.37 -14.31
N GLY A 12 -16.63 -18.86 -13.33
CA GLY A 12 -16.85 -17.54 -12.72
C GLY A 12 -16.47 -16.36 -13.60
N LEU A 13 -15.78 -16.59 -14.73
CA LEU A 13 -15.37 -15.55 -15.68
C LEU A 13 -16.50 -15.17 -16.64
N LYS A 14 -16.51 -13.93 -17.11
CA LYS A 14 -17.34 -13.53 -18.26
C LYS A 14 -16.83 -14.22 -19.53
N GLY A 15 -17.71 -14.38 -20.54
CA GLY A 15 -17.37 -15.07 -21.79
C GLY A 15 -16.05 -14.58 -22.38
N PHE A 16 -15.93 -13.27 -22.66
CA PHE A 16 -14.73 -12.69 -23.25
C PHE A 16 -13.47 -12.87 -22.39
N GLN A 17 -13.60 -12.91 -21.04
CA GLN A 17 -12.47 -13.16 -20.15
C GLN A 17 -12.01 -14.62 -20.23
N ARG A 18 -12.96 -15.54 -20.38
CA ARG A 18 -12.68 -16.96 -20.55
C ARG A 18 -11.98 -17.22 -21.87
N ASP A 19 -12.51 -16.62 -22.97
CA ASP A 19 -11.92 -16.70 -24.30
C ASP A 19 -10.48 -16.15 -24.30
N ALA A 20 -10.26 -15.03 -23.61
CA ALA A 20 -8.92 -14.46 -23.45
C ALA A 20 -7.98 -15.39 -22.66
N VAL A 21 -8.44 -16.02 -21.57
CA VAL A 21 -7.64 -16.99 -20.80
C VAL A 21 -7.27 -18.18 -21.66
N GLU A 22 -8.24 -18.76 -22.38
CA GLU A 22 -8.03 -19.92 -23.24
C GLU A 22 -7.01 -19.60 -24.34
N HIS A 23 -7.18 -18.45 -25.01
CA HIS A 23 -6.23 -17.98 -26.02
C HIS A 23 -4.82 -17.79 -25.47
N VAL A 24 -4.67 -17.18 -24.27
CA VAL A 24 -3.36 -16.99 -23.62
C VAL A 24 -2.70 -18.35 -23.35
N ILE A 25 -3.45 -19.33 -22.81
CA ILE A 25 -2.94 -20.66 -22.51
C ILE A 25 -2.54 -21.41 -23.78
N ASP A 26 -3.34 -21.33 -24.82
CA ASP A 26 -3.01 -21.93 -26.11
C ASP A 26 -1.72 -21.35 -26.67
N GLN A 27 -1.52 -20.03 -26.61
CA GLN A 27 -0.32 -19.36 -27.11
C GLN A 27 0.91 -19.62 -26.22
N LEU A 28 0.78 -19.67 -24.89
CA LEU A 28 1.92 -19.86 -24.00
C LEU A 28 2.35 -21.31 -23.86
N TYR A 29 1.41 -22.28 -23.84
CA TYR A 29 1.71 -23.65 -23.45
C TYR A 29 1.45 -24.70 -24.53
N ARG A 30 0.55 -24.44 -25.49
CA ARG A 30 0.08 -25.47 -26.43
C ARG A 30 0.52 -25.21 -27.88
N ALA A 31 0.72 -23.96 -28.29
CA ALA A 31 1.11 -23.64 -29.67
C ALA A 31 2.54 -24.12 -29.97
N PRO A 32 2.76 -24.86 -31.08
CA PRO A 32 4.08 -25.39 -31.42
C PRO A 32 5.16 -24.31 -31.69
N SER A 33 4.71 -23.13 -32.13
CA SER A 33 5.59 -21.97 -32.43
C SER A 33 5.48 -20.88 -31.36
N SER A 34 5.20 -21.26 -30.12
CA SER A 34 5.06 -20.31 -29.02
C SER A 34 6.38 -19.59 -28.74
N SER A 35 6.35 -18.26 -28.65
CA SER A 35 7.46 -17.46 -28.15
C SER A 35 7.61 -17.59 -26.61
N GLY A 36 6.65 -18.19 -25.91
CA GLY A 36 6.57 -18.21 -24.45
C GLY A 36 6.17 -16.85 -23.83
N ARG A 37 5.85 -15.84 -24.65
CA ARG A 37 5.57 -14.47 -24.20
C ARG A 37 4.26 -13.97 -24.80
N PHE A 38 3.39 -13.37 -23.99
CA PHE A 38 2.09 -12.91 -24.46
C PHE A 38 1.65 -11.62 -23.76
N LEU A 39 0.85 -10.79 -24.45
CA LEU A 39 0.31 -9.53 -23.92
C LEU A 39 -1.21 -9.55 -23.88
N VAL A 40 -1.79 -9.30 -22.71
CA VAL A 40 -3.21 -8.94 -22.57
C VAL A 40 -3.35 -7.43 -22.48
N ALA A 41 -3.87 -6.82 -23.54
CA ALA A 41 -3.96 -5.36 -23.74
C ALA A 41 -5.38 -4.82 -23.53
N ASP A 42 -6.17 -5.44 -22.69
CA ASP A 42 -7.58 -5.09 -22.47
C ASP A 42 -7.76 -3.69 -21.88
N GLU A 43 -8.85 -3.02 -22.23
CA GLU A 43 -9.19 -1.72 -21.66
C GLU A 43 -9.27 -1.75 -20.13
N THR A 44 -9.06 -0.58 -19.50
CA THR A 44 -9.18 -0.42 -18.06
C THR A 44 -10.57 -0.82 -17.57
N GLY A 45 -10.64 -1.64 -16.52
CA GLY A 45 -11.91 -2.07 -15.93
C GLY A 45 -12.51 -3.36 -16.49
N LEU A 46 -11.92 -3.96 -17.54
CA LEU A 46 -12.37 -5.26 -18.08
C LEU A 46 -11.87 -6.47 -17.29
N GLY A 47 -11.11 -6.23 -16.22
CA GLY A 47 -10.74 -7.30 -15.29
C GLY A 47 -9.46 -8.05 -15.64
N LYS A 48 -8.42 -7.37 -16.12
CA LYS A 48 -7.08 -7.97 -16.39
C LYS A 48 -6.57 -8.85 -15.25
N SER A 49 -6.71 -8.42 -13.99
CA SER A 49 -6.34 -9.24 -12.84
C SER A 49 -7.18 -10.52 -12.70
N ILE A 50 -8.43 -10.50 -13.18
CA ILE A 50 -9.32 -11.68 -13.20
C ILE A 50 -8.85 -12.63 -14.31
N ILE A 51 -8.50 -12.11 -15.48
CA ILE A 51 -7.89 -12.91 -16.56
C ILE A 51 -6.57 -13.52 -16.08
N ALA A 52 -5.69 -12.73 -15.45
CA ALA A 52 -4.45 -13.25 -14.87
C ALA A 52 -4.70 -14.39 -13.87
N ARG A 53 -5.72 -14.27 -13.03
CA ARG A 53 -6.15 -15.36 -12.11
C ARG A 53 -6.56 -16.63 -12.86
N GLY A 54 -7.32 -16.48 -13.95
CA GLY A 54 -7.69 -17.60 -14.83
C GLY A 54 -6.46 -18.25 -15.47
N VAL A 55 -5.52 -17.42 -15.98
CA VAL A 55 -4.27 -17.92 -16.58
C VAL A 55 -3.41 -18.64 -15.54
N ILE A 56 -3.28 -18.13 -14.31
CA ILE A 56 -2.57 -18.82 -13.22
C ILE A 56 -3.19 -20.18 -12.93
N ALA A 57 -4.52 -20.26 -12.82
CA ALA A 57 -5.20 -21.51 -12.54
C ALA A 57 -4.96 -22.55 -13.64
N SER A 58 -5.08 -22.14 -14.90
CA SER A 58 -4.87 -23.02 -16.06
C SER A 58 -3.40 -23.40 -16.22
N ALA A 59 -2.46 -22.45 -16.04
CA ALA A 59 -1.03 -22.74 -16.08
C ALA A 59 -0.60 -23.75 -15.01
N ILE A 60 -1.11 -23.63 -13.77
CA ILE A 60 -0.86 -24.61 -12.72
C ILE A 60 -1.33 -26.00 -13.16
N ALA A 61 -2.50 -26.11 -13.80
CA ALA A 61 -3.00 -27.40 -14.28
C ALA A 61 -2.11 -28.01 -15.37
N GLU A 62 -1.64 -27.22 -16.33
CA GLU A 62 -0.69 -27.67 -17.35
C GLU A 62 0.64 -28.15 -16.70
N LEU A 63 1.20 -27.35 -15.80
CA LEU A 63 2.50 -27.61 -15.16
C LEU A 63 2.47 -28.78 -14.15
N GLN A 64 1.32 -29.13 -13.57
CA GLN A 64 1.19 -30.30 -12.69
C GLN A 64 1.56 -31.61 -13.37
N SER A 65 1.34 -31.70 -14.69
CA SER A 65 1.61 -32.90 -15.49
C SER A 65 3.07 -33.00 -15.97
N VAL A 66 3.86 -31.94 -15.87
CA VAL A 66 5.22 -31.86 -16.41
C VAL A 66 6.23 -32.53 -15.48
N ALA A 67 6.85 -33.63 -15.87
CA ALA A 67 7.64 -34.51 -14.98
C ALA A 67 8.92 -33.85 -14.41
N HIS A 68 9.54 -32.91 -15.11
CA HIS A 68 10.79 -32.29 -14.69
C HIS A 68 10.58 -31.03 -13.78
N ILE A 69 9.35 -30.67 -13.51
CA ILE A 69 9.02 -29.56 -12.61
C ILE A 69 8.66 -30.15 -11.25
N ASP A 70 9.41 -29.81 -10.21
CA ASP A 70 9.18 -30.32 -8.85
C ASP A 70 8.25 -29.40 -8.05
N ARG A 71 8.28 -28.09 -8.33
CA ARG A 71 7.44 -27.04 -7.75
C ARG A 71 7.01 -26.06 -8.84
N ILE A 72 5.95 -25.31 -8.60
CA ILE A 72 5.44 -24.32 -9.56
C ILE A 72 5.62 -22.92 -8.95
N ASP A 73 6.47 -22.11 -9.57
CA ASP A 73 6.80 -20.75 -9.13
C ASP A 73 6.18 -19.71 -10.06
N VAL A 74 5.17 -19.00 -9.56
CA VAL A 74 4.52 -17.90 -10.27
C VAL A 74 5.05 -16.57 -9.71
N VAL A 75 5.70 -15.79 -10.56
CA VAL A 75 6.26 -14.47 -10.21
C VAL A 75 5.34 -13.38 -10.70
N TYR A 76 4.95 -12.48 -9.79
CA TYR A 76 4.10 -11.33 -10.09
C TYR A 76 4.85 -10.02 -9.85
N ILE A 77 5.03 -9.24 -10.90
CA ILE A 77 5.76 -7.97 -10.88
C ILE A 77 4.76 -6.82 -11.07
N CYS A 78 4.72 -5.88 -10.14
CA CYS A 78 3.88 -4.69 -10.23
C CYS A 78 4.56 -3.46 -9.61
N SER A 79 4.04 -2.28 -9.88
CA SER A 79 4.68 -0.99 -9.54
C SER A 79 4.74 -0.64 -8.05
N SER A 80 3.99 -1.33 -7.18
CA SER A 80 3.87 -0.98 -5.75
C SER A 80 3.72 -2.21 -4.88
N THR A 81 4.44 -2.23 -3.76
CA THR A 81 4.38 -3.31 -2.75
C THR A 81 2.98 -3.48 -2.14
N ASP A 82 2.23 -2.38 -1.94
CA ASP A 82 0.88 -2.46 -1.39
C ASP A 82 -0.11 -3.05 -2.40
N LEU A 83 0.02 -2.66 -3.68
CA LEU A 83 -0.73 -3.30 -4.77
C LEU A 83 -0.36 -4.78 -4.91
N ALA A 84 0.92 -5.12 -4.79
CA ALA A 84 1.38 -6.49 -4.79
C ALA A 84 0.67 -7.33 -3.73
N LYS A 85 0.68 -6.90 -2.48
CA LYS A 85 0.01 -7.60 -1.37
C LYS A 85 -1.50 -7.76 -1.58
N GLN A 86 -2.16 -6.73 -2.10
CA GLN A 86 -3.59 -6.79 -2.42
C GLN A 86 -3.87 -7.76 -3.57
N ASN A 87 -3.08 -7.71 -4.64
CA ASN A 87 -3.27 -8.53 -5.82
C ASN A 87 -2.88 -9.99 -5.57
N LEU A 88 -1.85 -10.28 -4.78
CA LEU A 88 -1.51 -11.66 -4.39
C LEU A 88 -2.70 -12.40 -3.77
N ARG A 89 -3.49 -11.73 -2.89
CA ARG A 89 -4.70 -12.33 -2.32
C ARG A 89 -5.76 -12.65 -3.38
N ARG A 90 -5.89 -11.81 -4.40
CA ARG A 90 -6.85 -12.00 -5.52
C ARG A 90 -6.39 -13.06 -6.50
N LEU A 91 -5.09 -13.13 -6.75
CA LEU A 91 -4.45 -14.08 -7.67
C LEU A 91 -4.27 -15.46 -7.05
N ASN A 92 -4.39 -15.59 -5.74
CA ASN A 92 -4.33 -16.87 -5.04
C ASN A 92 -5.51 -17.74 -5.46
N VAL A 93 -5.22 -18.79 -6.21
CA VAL A 93 -6.18 -19.77 -6.74
C VAL A 93 -6.22 -21.05 -5.93
N THR A 94 -5.25 -21.29 -5.05
CA THR A 94 -5.12 -22.54 -4.27
C THR A 94 -5.90 -22.51 -2.96
N GLY A 95 -6.27 -21.33 -2.47
CA GLY A 95 -6.91 -21.14 -1.17
C GLY A 95 -5.94 -21.20 0.04
N ASP A 96 -4.67 -21.54 -0.16
CA ASP A 96 -3.67 -21.53 0.90
C ASP A 96 -3.26 -20.08 1.23
N PRO A 97 -3.51 -19.56 2.44
CA PRO A 97 -3.17 -18.21 2.82
C PRO A 97 -1.65 -17.94 2.88
N HIS A 98 -0.84 -18.99 2.93
CA HIS A 98 0.62 -18.91 3.08
C HIS A 98 1.38 -18.95 1.76
N ILE A 99 0.69 -19.10 0.63
CA ILE A 99 1.29 -19.22 -0.71
C ILE A 99 1.98 -17.94 -1.18
N GLY A 100 1.50 -16.77 -0.73
CA GLY A 100 1.97 -15.46 -1.19
C GLY A 100 3.21 -14.96 -0.46
N ILE A 101 4.29 -14.71 -1.19
CA ILE A 101 5.53 -14.11 -0.68
C ILE A 101 5.71 -12.76 -1.36
N THR A 102 5.77 -11.67 -0.55
CA THR A 102 6.17 -10.36 -1.06
C THR A 102 7.57 -10.07 -0.56
N SER A 103 8.53 -10.04 -1.44
CA SER A 103 9.94 -9.93 -1.09
C SER A 103 10.68 -8.99 -2.04
N ARG A 104 11.99 -8.84 -1.80
CA ARG A 104 12.96 -8.29 -2.73
C ARG A 104 13.84 -9.44 -3.21
N LEU A 105 14.33 -9.39 -4.42
CA LEU A 105 15.25 -10.43 -4.92
C LEU A 105 16.42 -10.65 -3.95
N THR A 106 17.01 -9.59 -3.43
CA THR A 106 18.10 -9.64 -2.44
C THR A 106 17.74 -10.30 -1.12
N LEU A 107 16.45 -10.38 -0.75
CA LEU A 107 15.97 -11.01 0.49
C LEU A 107 15.46 -12.44 0.27
N LEU A 108 15.50 -12.94 -0.96
CA LEU A 108 15.03 -14.29 -1.26
C LEU A 108 15.78 -15.36 -0.48
N ALA A 109 17.08 -15.14 -0.21
CA ALA A 109 17.89 -16.03 0.61
C ALA A 109 17.37 -16.25 2.06
N LEU A 110 16.53 -15.32 2.57
CA LEU A 110 15.83 -15.47 3.86
C LEU A 110 14.55 -16.29 3.73
N GLU A 111 13.92 -16.27 2.57
CA GLU A 111 12.59 -16.83 2.33
C GLU A 111 12.61 -18.17 1.56
N SER A 112 13.78 -18.60 1.10
CA SER A 112 13.93 -19.79 0.25
C SER A 112 13.42 -21.08 0.90
N HIS A 113 13.53 -21.20 2.24
CA HIS A 113 12.94 -22.31 2.97
C HIS A 113 11.42 -22.42 2.81
N ARG A 114 10.74 -21.31 2.51
CA ARG A 114 9.31 -21.26 2.18
C ARG A 114 9.03 -21.73 0.76
N LEU A 115 10.01 -21.59 -0.15
CA LEU A 115 9.94 -22.06 -1.55
C LEU A 115 10.25 -23.55 -1.69
N ALA A 116 10.91 -24.15 -0.69
CA ALA A 116 11.32 -25.54 -0.76
C ALA A 116 10.17 -26.48 -1.12
N SER A 117 10.46 -27.43 -2.00
CA SER A 117 9.52 -28.43 -2.50
C SER A 117 9.11 -29.40 -1.39
N ALA A 118 7.94 -29.21 -0.83
CA ALA A 118 7.23 -30.29 -0.17
C ALA A 118 6.06 -30.66 -1.09
N SER A 119 6.16 -31.75 -1.84
CA SER A 119 5.02 -32.30 -2.55
C SER A 119 3.94 -32.61 -1.51
N THR A 120 2.80 -31.99 -1.66
CA THR A 120 1.62 -32.26 -0.84
C THR A 120 0.88 -33.46 -1.44
N PRO A 121 0.04 -34.16 -0.66
CA PRO A 121 -0.84 -35.21 -1.21
C PRO A 121 -1.73 -34.72 -2.37
N SER A 122 -1.88 -33.40 -2.53
CA SER A 122 -2.68 -32.74 -3.55
C SER A 122 -1.88 -32.34 -4.82
N GLY A 123 -0.58 -32.63 -4.93
CA GLY A 123 0.23 -32.32 -6.10
C GLY A 123 1.48 -31.49 -5.79
N LYS A 124 2.08 -30.89 -6.82
CA LYS A 124 3.25 -30.04 -6.70
C LYS A 124 2.95 -28.77 -5.89
N LYS A 125 3.91 -28.33 -5.09
CA LYS A 125 3.78 -27.08 -4.35
C LYS A 125 3.73 -25.91 -5.33
N VAL A 126 2.82 -24.98 -5.07
CA VAL A 126 2.70 -23.73 -5.83
C VAL A 126 3.16 -22.58 -4.95
N ASN A 127 4.04 -21.72 -5.46
CA ASN A 127 4.46 -20.48 -4.82
C ASN A 127 3.99 -19.29 -5.67
N LEU A 128 3.52 -18.24 -5.02
CA LEU A 128 3.14 -16.99 -5.67
C LEU A 128 4.01 -15.87 -5.08
N ILE A 129 5.00 -15.42 -5.84
CA ILE A 129 6.05 -14.52 -5.40
C ILE A 129 5.84 -13.16 -6.05
N SER A 130 5.90 -12.07 -5.29
CA SER A 130 5.77 -10.74 -5.86
C SER A 130 7.00 -9.87 -5.65
N PHE A 131 7.36 -9.14 -6.71
CA PHE A 131 8.42 -8.15 -6.70
C PHE A 131 7.91 -6.78 -7.18
N THR A 132 8.66 -5.72 -6.83
CA THR A 132 8.45 -4.40 -7.40
C THR A 132 9.73 -3.92 -8.09
N PRO A 133 9.65 -3.28 -9.27
CA PRO A 133 10.82 -2.91 -10.07
C PRO A 133 11.85 -2.07 -9.30
N GLY A 134 11.42 -0.99 -8.67
CA GLY A 134 12.30 -0.08 -7.94
C GLY A 134 12.99 -0.67 -6.70
N THR A 135 12.55 -1.84 -6.22
CA THR A 135 13.18 -2.49 -5.05
C THR A 135 13.97 -3.75 -5.39
N SER A 136 13.68 -4.36 -6.54
CA SER A 136 14.25 -5.65 -6.91
C SER A 136 15.17 -5.57 -8.13
N PHE A 137 14.90 -4.69 -9.09
CA PHE A 137 15.67 -4.56 -10.33
C PHE A 137 16.45 -3.24 -10.40
N GLU A 138 15.83 -2.12 -10.00
CA GLU A 138 16.44 -0.78 -10.04
C GLU A 138 17.26 -0.51 -8.77
N MET A 139 18.39 -1.19 -8.59
CA MET A 139 19.16 -1.05 -7.34
C MET A 139 19.97 0.24 -7.25
N GLY A 140 20.36 0.82 -8.38
CA GLY A 140 21.09 2.09 -8.47
C GLY A 140 22.26 2.21 -7.49
N TRP A 141 22.54 3.44 -7.04
CA TRP A 141 23.54 3.76 -6.00
C TRP A 141 22.98 3.68 -4.56
N GLN A 142 21.79 3.14 -4.36
CA GLN A 142 21.16 3.05 -3.04
C GLN A 142 21.72 1.88 -2.23
N THR A 143 21.96 2.12 -0.95
CA THR A 143 22.49 1.12 -0.03
C THR A 143 21.46 0.07 0.41
N GLY A 144 20.22 0.16 -0.05
CA GLY A 144 19.15 -0.78 0.25
C GLY A 144 18.54 -0.63 1.65
N SER A 145 17.66 -1.55 2.01
CA SER A 145 17.04 -1.61 3.33
C SER A 145 18.02 -2.06 4.42
N GLN A 146 17.68 -1.83 5.67
CA GLN A 146 18.45 -2.34 6.80
C GLN A 146 18.58 -3.88 6.75
N GLN A 147 17.50 -4.58 6.41
CA GLN A 147 17.48 -6.04 6.33
C GLN A 147 18.43 -6.58 5.24
N GLU A 148 18.48 -5.95 4.07
CA GLU A 148 19.43 -6.35 3.00
C GLU A 148 20.88 -6.20 3.47
N ARG A 149 21.20 -5.11 4.15
CA ARG A 149 22.55 -4.89 4.68
C ARG A 149 22.91 -5.84 5.81
N GLN A 150 21.97 -6.21 6.67
CA GLN A 150 22.14 -7.23 7.71
C GLN A 150 22.38 -8.61 7.11
N LEU A 151 21.62 -8.95 6.07
CA LEU A 151 21.82 -10.21 5.33
C LEU A 151 23.20 -10.26 4.67
N LEU A 152 23.63 -9.21 3.96
CA LEU A 152 24.96 -9.12 3.39
C LEU A 152 26.07 -9.27 4.45
N HIS A 153 25.88 -8.66 5.61
CA HIS A 153 26.79 -8.82 6.74
C HIS A 153 26.88 -10.29 7.18
N ILE A 154 25.75 -11.00 7.29
CA ILE A 154 25.69 -12.40 7.71
C ILE A 154 26.36 -13.31 6.65
N ILE A 155 26.05 -13.13 5.38
CA ILE A 155 26.63 -13.94 4.30
C ILE A 155 28.16 -13.75 4.21
N LEU A 156 28.66 -12.52 4.35
CA LEU A 156 30.09 -12.23 4.21
C LEU A 156 30.93 -12.62 5.43
N ASN A 157 30.35 -12.67 6.65
CA ASN A 157 31.05 -13.03 7.88
C ASN A 157 30.65 -14.41 8.45
N GLY A 158 29.63 -15.05 7.88
CA GLY A 158 29.11 -16.34 8.35
C GLY A 158 28.11 -16.24 9.50
N MET A 159 27.51 -17.38 9.84
CA MET A 159 26.54 -17.50 10.96
C MET A 159 27.22 -17.46 12.32
N GLU A 160 28.43 -17.98 12.42
CA GLU A 160 29.21 -17.96 13.65
C GLU A 160 30.04 -16.67 13.75
N ARG A 161 30.12 -16.13 14.95
CA ARG A 161 30.97 -14.96 15.23
C ARG A 161 32.44 -15.38 15.19
N SER A 162 33.22 -14.83 14.24
CA SER A 162 34.62 -15.19 14.09
C SER A 162 35.54 -14.26 14.89
N ASP A 163 35.68 -13.02 14.49
CA ASP A 163 36.54 -12.01 15.14
C ASP A 163 35.67 -10.76 15.49
N PRO A 164 35.54 -10.43 16.79
CA PRO A 164 34.68 -9.32 17.22
C PRO A 164 35.04 -7.98 16.58
N GLN A 165 36.35 -7.71 16.33
CA GLN A 165 36.76 -6.46 15.70
C GLN A 165 36.41 -6.43 14.22
N SER A 166 36.55 -7.55 13.52
CA SER A 166 36.17 -7.65 12.13
C SER A 166 34.63 -7.59 11.94
N GLU A 167 33.88 -8.23 12.84
CA GLU A 167 32.43 -8.16 12.85
C GLU A 167 31.92 -6.74 13.06
N ARG A 168 32.49 -6.02 14.06
CA ARG A 168 32.12 -4.63 14.31
C ARG A 168 32.49 -3.70 13.15
N ALA A 169 33.64 -3.89 12.53
CA ALA A 169 34.04 -3.13 11.33
C ALA A 169 33.11 -3.40 10.14
N SER A 170 32.68 -4.65 9.96
CA SER A 170 31.66 -5.01 8.95
C SER A 170 30.28 -4.44 9.30
N ALA A 171 29.88 -4.43 10.57
CA ALA A 171 28.64 -3.80 11.01
C ALA A 171 28.67 -2.29 10.75
N LEU A 172 29.80 -1.62 11.01
CA LEU A 172 30.00 -0.20 10.69
C LEU A 172 29.92 0.06 9.18
N PHE A 173 30.51 -0.82 8.36
CA PHE A 173 30.42 -0.75 6.90
C PHE A 173 28.96 -0.76 6.42
N PHE A 174 28.12 -1.65 6.99
CA PHE A 174 26.73 -1.86 6.57
C PHE A 174 25.70 -1.04 7.37
N GLN A 175 26.10 -0.27 8.38
CA GLN A 175 25.19 0.50 9.24
C GLN A 175 24.23 1.40 8.46
N GLY A 176 24.75 2.13 7.45
CA GLY A 176 23.97 3.07 6.65
C GLY A 176 23.27 4.12 7.49
N GLY A 177 21.96 4.31 7.33
CA GLY A 177 21.17 5.29 8.08
C GLY A 177 20.69 4.84 9.46
N VAL A 178 21.16 3.72 10.02
CA VAL A 178 20.80 3.28 11.37
C VAL A 178 21.54 4.13 12.41
N ALA A 179 20.84 4.54 13.47
CA ALA A 179 21.31 5.55 14.42
C ALA A 179 22.64 5.23 15.13
N SER A 180 22.94 3.93 15.35
CA SER A 180 24.23 3.47 15.93
C SER A 180 24.62 2.10 15.41
N VAL A 181 25.92 1.78 15.47
CA VAL A 181 26.44 0.44 15.13
C VAL A 181 25.85 -0.61 16.07
N ASP A 182 25.74 -0.32 17.38
CA ASP A 182 25.21 -1.25 18.35
C ASP A 182 23.75 -1.65 18.05
N ARG A 183 22.94 -0.68 17.59
CA ARG A 183 21.56 -0.97 17.14
C ARG A 183 21.54 -1.82 15.88
N PHE A 184 22.48 -1.61 14.97
CA PHE A 184 22.62 -2.43 13.78
C PHE A 184 23.05 -3.86 14.13
N GLU A 185 24.03 -4.03 15.05
CA GLU A 185 24.49 -5.33 15.56
C GLU A 185 23.37 -6.08 16.28
N ALA A 186 22.55 -5.40 17.09
CA ALA A 186 21.37 -6.00 17.71
C ALA A 186 20.40 -6.55 16.65
N GLY A 187 20.21 -5.83 15.54
CA GLY A 187 19.39 -6.31 14.42
C GLY A 187 20.01 -7.51 13.69
N ILE A 188 21.34 -7.58 13.55
CA ILE A 188 22.05 -8.76 12.99
C ILE A 188 21.83 -9.97 13.92
N ALA A 189 21.97 -9.80 15.24
CA ALA A 189 21.74 -10.88 16.19
C ALA A 189 20.32 -11.45 16.10
N SER A 190 19.32 -10.55 16.05
CA SER A 190 17.91 -10.96 15.88
C SER A 190 17.68 -11.67 14.55
N MET A 191 18.32 -11.24 13.46
CA MET A 191 18.23 -11.90 12.15
C MET A 191 18.89 -13.28 12.15
N ARG A 192 20.07 -13.44 12.78
CA ARG A 192 20.74 -14.74 12.96
C ARG A 192 19.86 -15.72 13.73
N GLU A 193 19.22 -15.25 14.80
CA GLU A 193 18.29 -16.06 15.58
C GLU A 193 17.08 -16.51 14.74
N ALA A 194 16.50 -15.60 13.95
CA ALA A 194 15.38 -15.90 13.08
C ALA A 194 15.73 -16.86 11.93
N LEU A 195 16.96 -16.79 11.41
CA LEU A 195 17.45 -17.69 10.36
C LEU A 195 17.76 -19.11 10.84
N GLY A 196 18.10 -19.30 12.11
CA GLY A 196 18.40 -20.60 12.71
C GLY A 196 19.54 -21.36 12.02
N ILE A 197 19.24 -21.96 10.86
CA ILE A 197 20.19 -22.76 10.06
C ILE A 197 21.04 -21.95 9.06
N GLY A 198 20.78 -20.65 8.94
CA GLY A 198 21.49 -19.75 8.01
C GLY A 198 20.70 -19.38 6.75
N PRO A 199 21.26 -18.50 5.91
CA PRO A 199 20.74 -18.17 4.60
C PRO A 199 20.72 -19.40 3.66
N ASP A 200 20.02 -19.28 2.54
CA ASP A 200 20.03 -20.31 1.51
C ASP A 200 21.44 -20.59 1.00
N ARG A 201 21.86 -21.86 1.09
CA ARG A 201 23.23 -22.26 0.76
C ARG A 201 23.55 -22.15 -0.72
N VAL A 202 22.56 -22.30 -1.59
CA VAL A 202 22.75 -22.18 -3.05
C VAL A 202 23.00 -20.72 -3.39
N ILE A 203 22.13 -19.84 -2.90
CA ILE A 203 22.27 -18.38 -3.11
C ILE A 203 23.58 -17.87 -2.50
N GLU A 204 23.93 -18.32 -1.28
CA GLU A 204 25.17 -17.96 -0.62
C GLU A 204 26.41 -18.39 -1.43
N HIS A 205 26.38 -19.60 -1.99
CA HIS A 205 27.44 -20.16 -2.80
C HIS A 205 27.64 -19.37 -4.10
N GLU A 206 26.57 -19.19 -4.89
CA GLU A 206 26.62 -18.44 -6.15
C GLU A 206 27.02 -16.98 -5.93
N PHE A 207 26.48 -16.34 -4.90
CA PHE A 207 26.90 -14.99 -4.51
C PHE A 207 28.40 -14.93 -4.20
N THR A 208 28.91 -15.90 -3.43
CA THR A 208 30.33 -15.94 -3.02
C THR A 208 31.25 -16.11 -4.23
N ILE A 209 30.87 -16.96 -5.19
CA ILE A 209 31.61 -17.14 -6.47
C ILE A 209 31.59 -15.81 -7.25
N ALA A 210 30.42 -15.18 -7.43
CA ALA A 210 30.27 -13.97 -8.21
C ALA A 210 31.13 -12.82 -7.67
N ILE A 211 31.09 -12.57 -6.34
CA ILE A 211 31.87 -11.49 -5.72
C ILE A 211 33.36 -11.76 -5.69
N GLY A 212 33.77 -13.04 -5.69
CA GLY A 212 35.15 -13.45 -5.82
C GLY A 212 35.69 -13.19 -7.23
N ALA A 213 34.98 -13.63 -8.26
CA ALA A 213 35.37 -13.50 -9.67
C ALA A 213 35.53 -12.04 -10.13
N ASN A 214 34.68 -11.13 -9.66
CA ASN A 214 34.72 -9.71 -10.03
C ASN A 214 35.51 -8.82 -9.06
N GLY A 215 36.26 -9.42 -8.10
CA GLY A 215 37.11 -8.73 -7.14
C GLY A 215 36.38 -7.87 -6.09
N LEU A 216 35.06 -8.00 -5.98
CA LEU A 216 34.24 -7.20 -5.09
C LEU A 216 34.46 -7.59 -3.62
N ARG A 217 34.75 -8.87 -3.35
CA ARG A 217 35.10 -9.35 -2.02
C ARG A 217 36.37 -8.67 -1.49
N ALA A 218 37.43 -8.61 -2.31
CA ALA A 218 38.64 -7.93 -1.91
C ALA A 218 38.48 -6.44 -1.67
N GLN A 219 37.63 -5.76 -2.47
CA GLN A 219 37.29 -4.36 -2.23
C GLN A 219 36.56 -4.16 -0.89
N PHE A 220 35.62 -5.02 -0.56
CA PHE A 220 34.93 -5.01 0.73
C PHE A 220 35.90 -5.20 1.90
N GLU A 221 36.74 -6.24 1.83
CA GLU A 221 37.70 -6.60 2.88
C GLU A 221 38.70 -5.46 3.12
N LEU A 222 39.19 -4.84 2.07
CA LEU A 222 40.10 -3.69 2.17
C LEU A 222 39.50 -2.51 2.95
N ILE A 223 38.25 -2.18 2.65
CA ILE A 223 37.56 -1.08 3.37
C ILE A 223 37.17 -1.50 4.79
N ARG A 224 36.68 -2.73 4.98
CA ARG A 224 36.37 -3.26 6.31
C ARG A 224 37.59 -3.20 7.22
N ASP A 225 38.78 -3.58 6.73
CA ASP A 225 40.00 -3.59 7.54
C ASP A 225 40.45 -2.15 7.91
N ARG A 226 40.18 -1.15 7.06
CA ARG A 226 40.36 0.27 7.40
C ARG A 226 39.39 0.79 8.45
N LEU A 227 38.25 0.12 8.64
CA LEU A 227 37.24 0.47 9.65
C LEU A 227 37.48 -0.19 11.02
N ARG A 228 38.47 -1.10 11.14
CA ARG A 228 38.77 -1.76 12.42
C ARG A 228 39.13 -0.74 13.51
N GLY A 229 38.50 -0.87 14.66
CA GLY A 229 38.69 0.01 15.81
C GLY A 229 38.03 1.38 15.71
N LEU A 230 37.23 1.63 14.67
CA LEU A 230 36.43 2.85 14.53
C LEU A 230 34.98 2.58 14.98
N ASP A 231 34.35 3.60 15.59
CA ASP A 231 32.95 3.59 15.98
C ASP A 231 32.05 4.40 15.04
N VAL A 232 32.64 5.19 14.14
CA VAL A 232 31.92 6.05 13.20
C VAL A 232 32.55 5.95 11.82
N LEU A 233 31.71 5.81 10.78
CA LEU A 233 32.16 5.78 9.40
C LEU A 233 32.76 7.13 8.96
N PRO A 234 34.03 7.19 8.59
CA PRO A 234 34.66 8.40 8.09
C PRO A 234 33.92 8.96 6.85
N PRO A 235 33.66 10.29 6.79
CA PRO A 235 32.93 10.88 5.68
C PRO A 235 33.54 10.62 4.31
N GLU A 236 34.87 10.54 4.22
CA GLU A 236 35.63 10.27 3.00
C GLU A 236 35.42 8.85 2.45
N LEU A 237 35.11 7.90 3.31
CA LEU A 237 34.84 6.50 2.89
C LEU A 237 33.38 6.26 2.52
N ARG A 238 32.48 7.18 2.89
CA ARG A 238 31.03 6.96 2.72
C ARG A 238 30.61 6.68 1.29
N HIS A 239 31.17 7.42 0.33
CA HIS A 239 30.84 7.20 -1.09
C HIS A 239 31.26 5.82 -1.57
N GLU A 240 32.47 5.38 -1.19
CA GLU A 240 33.01 4.09 -1.57
C GLU A 240 32.24 2.93 -0.92
N VAL A 241 31.92 3.04 0.37
CA VAL A 241 31.09 2.10 1.10
C VAL A 241 29.72 1.94 0.43
N ASN A 242 29.08 3.05 0.08
CA ASN A 242 27.78 3.02 -0.60
C ASN A 242 27.88 2.34 -1.98
N ARG A 243 28.91 2.65 -2.74
CA ARG A 243 29.18 2.06 -4.06
C ARG A 243 29.37 0.54 -3.97
N ILE A 244 30.20 0.07 -3.02
CA ILE A 244 30.46 -1.35 -2.82
C ILE A 244 29.19 -2.06 -2.34
N THR A 245 28.46 -1.47 -1.39
CA THR A 245 27.18 -2.00 -0.90
C THR A 245 26.17 -2.18 -2.03
N ALA A 246 26.05 -1.19 -2.93
CA ALA A 246 25.14 -1.28 -4.08
C ALA A 246 25.53 -2.45 -5.01
N ARG A 247 26.84 -2.63 -5.30
CA ARG A 247 27.34 -3.74 -6.13
C ARG A 247 27.16 -5.10 -5.46
N LEU A 248 27.36 -5.21 -4.14
CA LEU A 248 27.09 -6.44 -3.38
C LEU A 248 25.61 -6.81 -3.45
N ARG A 249 24.71 -5.82 -3.34
CA ARG A 249 23.28 -6.05 -3.51
C ARG A 249 22.90 -6.54 -4.90
N ALA A 250 23.51 -5.97 -5.94
CA ALA A 250 23.30 -6.42 -7.32
C ALA A 250 23.72 -7.89 -7.49
N ALA A 251 24.92 -8.24 -7.05
CA ALA A 251 25.42 -9.62 -7.11
C ALA A 251 24.54 -10.61 -6.31
N LEU A 252 23.99 -10.18 -5.16
CA LEU A 252 23.07 -11.02 -4.39
C LEU A 252 21.73 -11.20 -5.10
N ALA A 253 21.25 -10.19 -5.81
CA ALA A 253 20.03 -10.30 -6.60
C ALA A 253 20.21 -11.25 -7.81
N GLU A 254 21.34 -11.17 -8.51
CA GLU A 254 21.69 -12.10 -9.59
C GLU A 254 21.71 -13.55 -9.09
N ALA A 255 22.42 -13.83 -8.00
CA ALA A 255 22.44 -15.15 -7.38
C ALA A 255 21.04 -15.64 -6.94
N SER A 256 20.19 -14.71 -6.54
CA SER A 256 18.81 -15.03 -6.12
C SER A 256 17.88 -15.37 -7.29
N VAL A 257 18.11 -14.79 -8.48
CA VAL A 257 17.33 -15.13 -9.70
C VAL A 257 17.61 -16.55 -10.14
N GLU A 258 18.85 -17.01 -10.05
CA GLU A 258 19.23 -18.40 -10.41
C GLU A 258 18.57 -19.44 -9.49
N SER A 259 18.34 -19.09 -8.23
CA SER A 259 17.64 -19.97 -7.27
C SER A 259 16.11 -19.93 -7.41
N LEU A 260 15.58 -18.88 -8.03
CA LEU A 260 14.16 -18.74 -8.33
C LEU A 260 13.90 -19.38 -9.70
N GLU A 261 13.25 -20.52 -9.72
CA GLU A 261 12.93 -21.28 -10.95
C GLU A 261 11.55 -20.86 -11.50
N PRO A 262 11.39 -19.66 -12.13
CA PRO A 262 10.09 -19.16 -12.53
C PRO A 262 9.51 -20.00 -13.66
N ASP A 263 8.27 -20.46 -13.48
CA ASP A 263 7.46 -21.13 -14.52
C ASP A 263 6.56 -20.14 -15.25
N LEU A 264 6.02 -19.15 -14.52
CA LEU A 264 5.17 -18.09 -15.07
C LEU A 264 5.52 -16.75 -14.45
N VAL A 265 5.88 -15.78 -15.29
CA VAL A 265 6.17 -14.39 -14.88
C VAL A 265 5.05 -13.48 -15.40
N ILE A 266 4.40 -12.74 -14.51
CA ILE A 266 3.33 -11.81 -14.84
C ILE A 266 3.79 -10.39 -14.53
N LEU A 267 3.82 -9.53 -15.54
CA LEU A 267 4.11 -8.10 -15.39
C LEU A 267 2.82 -7.29 -15.49
N ASP A 268 2.37 -6.74 -14.39
CA ASP A 268 1.14 -5.94 -14.34
C ASP A 268 1.44 -4.45 -14.46
N GLU A 269 0.71 -3.77 -15.38
CA GLU A 269 0.95 -2.37 -15.76
C GLU A 269 2.41 -2.15 -16.23
N PHE A 270 2.94 -3.07 -17.04
CA PHE A 270 4.34 -3.12 -17.47
C PHE A 270 4.83 -1.84 -18.17
N GLN A 271 3.94 -1.05 -18.74
CA GLN A 271 4.27 0.22 -19.39
C GLN A 271 4.93 1.23 -18.41
N ARG A 272 4.79 1.05 -17.10
CA ARG A 272 5.45 1.88 -16.09
C ARG A 272 6.92 1.54 -15.89
N PHE A 273 7.33 0.35 -16.27
CA PHE A 273 8.70 -0.15 -16.14
C PHE A 273 9.16 -0.89 -17.39
N ARG A 274 8.82 -0.31 -18.54
CA ARG A 274 9.12 -0.84 -19.87
C ARG A 274 10.62 -1.07 -20.10
N HIS A 275 11.48 -0.27 -19.46
CA HIS A 275 12.93 -0.46 -19.52
C HIS A 275 13.41 -1.85 -19.07
N LEU A 276 12.60 -2.60 -18.31
CA LEU A 276 12.92 -3.98 -17.93
C LEU A 276 12.79 -4.96 -19.10
N ILE A 277 11.96 -4.65 -20.11
CA ILE A 277 11.79 -5.49 -21.32
C ILE A 277 12.60 -4.97 -22.51
N ASP A 278 13.28 -3.83 -22.36
CA ASP A 278 14.13 -3.24 -23.40
C ASP A 278 15.58 -3.69 -23.19
N THR A 279 15.93 -4.82 -23.80
CA THR A 279 17.30 -5.38 -23.74
C THR A 279 18.33 -4.51 -24.47
N SER A 280 17.89 -3.60 -25.36
CA SER A 280 18.79 -2.70 -26.09
C SER A 280 19.37 -1.58 -25.20
N SER A 281 18.78 -1.35 -24.04
CA SER A 281 19.22 -0.32 -23.09
C SER A 281 20.55 -0.64 -22.41
N GLY A 282 20.94 -1.92 -22.32
CA GLY A 282 22.16 -2.39 -21.62
C GLY A 282 22.21 -1.99 -20.15
N SER A 283 21.06 -1.75 -19.53
CA SER A 283 20.99 -1.40 -18.12
C SER A 283 21.06 -2.65 -17.24
N ALA A 284 21.72 -2.56 -16.08
CA ALA A 284 21.78 -3.68 -15.13
C ALA A 284 20.37 -4.18 -14.72
N ALA A 285 19.38 -3.30 -14.71
CA ALA A 285 17.99 -3.67 -14.41
C ALA A 285 17.37 -4.51 -15.54
N SER A 286 17.62 -4.17 -16.81
CA SER A 286 17.12 -4.95 -17.94
C SER A 286 17.85 -6.28 -18.08
N GLU A 287 19.16 -6.32 -17.80
CA GLU A 287 19.95 -7.58 -17.81
C GLU A 287 19.43 -8.56 -16.75
N LEU A 288 19.23 -8.09 -15.51
CA LEU A 288 18.66 -8.90 -14.42
C LEU A 288 17.23 -9.38 -14.71
N ALA A 289 16.43 -8.51 -15.32
CA ALA A 289 15.06 -8.86 -15.72
C ALA A 289 15.06 -9.88 -16.88
N ASP A 290 15.99 -9.76 -17.84
CA ASP A 290 16.11 -10.69 -18.95
C ASP A 290 16.52 -12.09 -18.47
N GLN A 291 17.41 -12.21 -17.47
CA GLN A 291 17.72 -13.49 -16.83
C GLN A 291 16.46 -14.16 -16.26
N LEU A 292 15.57 -13.38 -15.61
CA LEU A 292 14.31 -13.89 -15.08
C LEU A 292 13.34 -14.31 -16.19
N PHE A 293 13.22 -13.51 -17.26
CA PHE A 293 12.28 -13.76 -18.37
C PHE A 293 12.76 -14.86 -19.34
N SER A 294 14.04 -15.12 -19.37
CA SER A 294 14.68 -16.12 -20.26
C SER A 294 15.09 -17.38 -19.51
N TYR A 295 14.71 -17.49 -18.21
CA TYR A 295 15.03 -18.67 -17.41
C TYR A 295 14.36 -19.92 -18.01
N ARG A 296 15.16 -20.86 -18.50
CA ARG A 296 14.71 -22.10 -19.16
C ARG A 296 13.48 -21.87 -20.07
N ASP A 297 12.32 -22.48 -19.69
CA ASP A 297 11.06 -22.41 -20.42
C ASP A 297 10.03 -21.47 -19.75
N ALA A 298 10.47 -20.51 -18.92
CA ALA A 298 9.60 -19.58 -18.23
C ALA A 298 8.62 -18.88 -19.20
N LYS A 299 7.34 -18.85 -18.85
CA LYS A 299 6.31 -18.16 -19.63
C LYS A 299 6.12 -16.74 -19.10
N VAL A 300 5.99 -15.77 -20.00
CA VAL A 300 5.85 -14.35 -19.62
C VAL A 300 4.52 -13.79 -20.10
N LEU A 301 3.72 -13.28 -19.15
CA LEU A 301 2.45 -12.61 -19.41
C LEU A 301 2.56 -11.12 -19.08
N LEU A 302 2.44 -10.27 -20.07
CA LEU A 302 2.33 -8.84 -19.90
C LEU A 302 0.86 -8.43 -19.78
N LEU A 303 0.55 -7.54 -18.83
CA LEU A 303 -0.77 -6.95 -18.65
C LEU A 303 -0.67 -5.43 -18.79
N SER A 304 -1.50 -4.83 -19.62
CA SER A 304 -1.57 -3.38 -19.77
C SER A 304 -2.93 -2.94 -20.26
N ALA A 305 -3.39 -1.78 -19.83
CA ALA A 305 -4.58 -1.13 -20.42
C ALA A 305 -4.22 -0.25 -21.62
N THR A 306 -2.98 0.22 -21.66
CA THR A 306 -2.49 1.17 -22.68
C THR A 306 -1.10 0.75 -23.14
N PRO A 307 -0.98 -0.34 -23.93
CA PRO A 307 0.31 -0.81 -24.42
C PRO A 307 0.97 0.23 -25.35
N TYR A 308 0.18 1.11 -25.94
CA TYR A 308 0.63 2.27 -26.70
C TYR A 308 -0.42 3.39 -26.61
N LYS A 309 -0.01 4.63 -26.87
CA LYS A 309 -0.94 5.75 -27.07
C LYS A 309 -1.18 5.95 -28.57
N PRO A 310 -2.41 6.23 -29.00
CA PRO A 310 -2.73 6.31 -30.44
C PRO A 310 -2.16 7.54 -31.15
N TYR A 311 -1.65 8.54 -30.42
CA TYR A 311 -1.17 9.79 -30.97
C TYR A 311 0.15 10.22 -30.35
N THR A 312 1.16 10.40 -31.20
CA THR A 312 2.38 11.17 -30.90
C THR A 312 2.09 12.63 -31.30
N THR A 313 2.24 13.58 -30.37
CA THR A 313 2.11 15.00 -30.76
C THR A 313 3.35 15.42 -31.53
N ALA A 314 3.19 16.16 -32.61
CA ALA A 314 4.29 16.64 -33.47
C ALA A 314 5.30 17.54 -32.75
N ALA A 315 5.01 17.95 -31.49
CA ALA A 315 5.87 18.71 -30.60
C ALA A 315 6.57 17.85 -29.53
N GLY A 316 6.31 16.53 -29.54
CA GLY A 316 7.00 15.60 -28.63
C GLY A 316 8.43 15.36 -29.12
N ASP A 317 9.40 15.57 -28.24
CA ASP A 317 10.76 15.10 -28.44
C ASP A 317 10.79 13.60 -28.78
N ASN A 318 11.87 13.11 -29.37
CA ASN A 318 12.12 11.70 -29.72
C ASN A 318 11.88 10.69 -28.57
N GLU A 319 11.62 11.16 -27.36
CA GLU A 319 11.30 10.38 -26.16
C GLU A 319 9.84 9.90 -26.07
N ASP A 320 8.90 10.47 -26.88
CA ASP A 320 7.46 10.16 -26.86
C ASP A 320 7.01 9.39 -28.10
N ASP A 321 7.89 8.59 -28.71
CA ASP A 321 7.55 7.75 -29.89
C ASP A 321 6.82 6.46 -29.45
N HIS A 322 5.51 6.59 -29.26
CA HIS A 322 4.65 5.48 -28.82
C HIS A 322 4.62 4.30 -29.81
N TYR A 323 4.85 4.56 -31.11
CA TYR A 323 4.96 3.48 -32.08
C TYR A 323 6.24 2.68 -31.86
N ARG A 324 7.35 3.36 -31.64
CA ARG A 324 8.63 2.74 -31.28
C ARG A 324 8.51 1.92 -30.00
N ASP A 325 7.88 2.48 -29.00
CA ASP A 325 7.62 1.81 -27.71
C ASP A 325 6.79 0.52 -27.88
N PHE A 326 5.79 0.58 -28.74
CA PHE A 326 4.98 -0.60 -29.03
C PHE A 326 5.76 -1.64 -29.84
N MET A 327 6.56 -1.21 -30.79
CA MET A 327 7.43 -2.10 -31.55
C MET A 327 8.48 -2.79 -30.66
N THR A 328 9.10 -2.09 -29.70
CA THR A 328 9.99 -2.70 -28.70
C THR A 328 9.27 -3.76 -27.87
N THR A 329 8.00 -3.49 -27.48
CA THR A 329 7.19 -4.50 -26.80
C THR A 329 6.92 -5.72 -27.68
N LEU A 330 6.61 -5.54 -28.95
CA LEU A 330 6.43 -6.65 -29.91
C LEU A 330 7.74 -7.41 -30.18
N GLU A 331 8.87 -6.72 -30.24
CA GLU A 331 10.19 -7.34 -30.35
C GLU A 331 10.48 -8.26 -29.16
N PHE A 332 10.15 -7.78 -27.94
CA PHE A 332 10.23 -8.63 -26.74
C PHE A 332 9.30 -9.84 -26.84
N LEU A 333 8.02 -9.63 -27.24
CA LEU A 333 7.03 -10.72 -27.33
C LEU A 333 7.39 -11.76 -28.41
N ALA A 334 7.99 -11.32 -29.52
CA ALA A 334 8.37 -12.19 -30.62
C ALA A 334 9.63 -13.04 -30.33
N ALA A 335 10.37 -12.74 -29.27
CA ALA A 335 11.53 -13.51 -28.81
C ALA A 335 12.51 -13.89 -29.93
N GLY A 336 12.78 -12.96 -30.86
CA GLY A 336 13.70 -13.15 -32.00
C GLY A 336 13.05 -13.63 -33.31
N ASP A 337 11.73 -13.82 -33.38
CA ASP A 337 11.05 -14.11 -34.66
C ASP A 337 10.99 -12.87 -35.58
N GLY A 338 12.05 -12.66 -36.34
CA GLY A 338 12.17 -11.56 -37.29
C GLY A 338 11.14 -11.62 -38.44
N ALA A 339 10.64 -12.81 -38.80
CA ALA A 339 9.65 -12.98 -39.85
C ALA A 339 8.27 -12.48 -39.37
N ALA A 340 7.88 -12.80 -38.16
CA ALA A 340 6.66 -12.28 -37.55
C ALA A 340 6.71 -10.75 -37.41
N LEU A 341 7.82 -10.21 -36.92
CA LEU A 341 8.00 -8.75 -36.80
C LEU A 341 7.91 -8.03 -38.14
N THR A 342 8.48 -8.61 -39.19
CA THR A 342 8.40 -8.06 -40.54
C THR A 342 6.94 -8.03 -41.06
N ARG A 343 6.19 -9.12 -40.85
CA ARG A 343 4.75 -9.18 -41.20
C ARG A 343 3.95 -8.10 -40.47
N ILE A 344 4.18 -7.94 -39.18
CA ILE A 344 3.50 -6.93 -38.36
C ILE A 344 3.82 -5.51 -38.86
N ARG A 345 5.11 -5.21 -39.11
CA ARG A 345 5.52 -3.89 -39.60
C ARG A 345 4.90 -3.60 -40.97
N THR A 346 4.88 -4.58 -41.89
CA THR A 346 4.22 -4.45 -43.18
C THR A 346 2.73 -4.24 -43.03
N GLY A 347 2.05 -5.00 -42.17
CA GLY A 347 0.64 -4.84 -41.88
C GLY A 347 0.28 -3.43 -41.37
N PHE A 348 1.08 -2.87 -40.43
CA PHE A 348 0.90 -1.48 -39.97
C PHE A 348 1.09 -0.47 -41.09
N SER A 349 2.09 -0.67 -41.96
CA SER A 349 2.33 0.21 -43.11
C SER A 349 1.17 0.19 -44.09
N ASN A 350 0.68 -1.00 -44.47
CA ASN A 350 -0.42 -1.19 -45.38
C ASN A 350 -1.73 -0.57 -44.84
N TYR A 351 -2.06 -0.90 -43.56
CA TYR A 351 -3.24 -0.34 -42.91
C TYR A 351 -3.19 1.20 -42.84
N ARG A 352 -2.05 1.77 -42.46
CA ARG A 352 -1.85 3.21 -42.43
C ARG A 352 -2.02 3.83 -43.81
N GLN A 353 -1.48 3.20 -44.86
CA GLN A 353 -1.61 3.68 -46.24
C GLN A 353 -3.06 3.66 -46.70
N ALA A 354 -3.80 2.59 -46.43
CA ALA A 354 -5.21 2.47 -46.76
C ALA A 354 -6.06 3.59 -46.09
N VAL A 355 -5.81 3.85 -44.79
CA VAL A 355 -6.48 4.92 -44.03
C VAL A 355 -6.16 6.32 -44.62
N ILE A 356 -4.88 6.59 -44.96
CA ILE A 356 -4.45 7.88 -45.51
C ILE A 356 -5.05 8.11 -46.90
N THR A 357 -5.15 7.09 -47.73
CA THR A 357 -5.71 7.18 -49.08
C THR A 357 -7.24 7.18 -49.10
N GLY A 358 -7.88 6.92 -47.96
CA GLY A 358 -9.35 6.81 -47.84
C GLY A 358 -9.93 5.57 -48.52
N SER A 359 -9.11 4.53 -48.76
CA SER A 359 -9.56 3.23 -49.25
C SER A 359 -10.20 2.43 -48.11
N ASP A 360 -10.99 1.39 -48.47
CA ASP A 360 -11.52 0.46 -47.47
C ASP A 360 -10.34 -0.29 -46.83
N ALA A 361 -10.11 -0.05 -45.56
CA ALA A 361 -9.00 -0.61 -44.79
C ALA A 361 -9.37 -1.91 -44.02
N ALA A 362 -10.55 -2.49 -44.29
CA ALA A 362 -11.04 -3.65 -43.51
C ALA A 362 -10.20 -4.90 -43.75
N GLY A 363 -9.70 -5.11 -44.97
CA GLY A 363 -8.79 -6.22 -45.29
C GLY A 363 -7.47 -6.12 -44.56
N GLU A 364 -6.80 -4.98 -44.66
CA GLU A 364 -5.52 -4.68 -44.03
C GLU A 364 -5.61 -4.73 -42.49
N ALA A 365 -6.76 -4.27 -41.95
CA ALA A 365 -7.02 -4.38 -40.52
C ALA A 365 -7.14 -5.85 -40.07
N SER A 366 -7.78 -6.72 -40.85
CA SER A 366 -7.87 -8.14 -40.56
C SER A 366 -6.52 -8.84 -40.63
N GLU A 367 -5.73 -8.56 -41.71
CA GLU A 367 -4.36 -9.12 -41.84
C GLU A 367 -3.45 -8.71 -40.68
N LEU A 368 -3.50 -7.44 -40.30
CA LEU A 368 -2.74 -6.92 -39.16
C LEU A 368 -3.18 -7.59 -37.82
N ARG A 369 -4.49 -7.73 -37.62
CA ARG A 369 -5.03 -8.41 -36.47
C ARG A 369 -4.52 -9.85 -36.40
N ASP A 370 -4.60 -10.58 -37.51
CA ASP A 370 -4.19 -12.00 -37.56
C ASP A 370 -2.67 -12.16 -37.34
N ALA A 371 -1.86 -11.17 -37.74
CA ALA A 371 -0.43 -11.12 -37.44
C ALA A 371 -0.13 -10.82 -35.96
N LEU A 372 -1.02 -10.10 -35.25
CA LEU A 372 -0.85 -9.74 -33.83
C LEU A 372 -1.39 -10.79 -32.85
N LEU A 373 -2.40 -11.57 -33.27
CA LEU A 373 -3.08 -12.55 -32.40
C LEU A 373 -2.15 -13.57 -31.71
N PRO A 374 -1.03 -14.03 -32.33
CA PRO A 374 -0.09 -14.91 -31.64
C PRO A 374 0.63 -14.27 -30.45
N PHE A 375 0.68 -12.95 -30.37
CA PHE A 375 1.46 -12.20 -29.39
C PHE A 375 0.61 -11.41 -28.41
N MET A 376 -0.63 -11.04 -28.80
CA MET A 376 -1.46 -10.24 -27.93
C MET A 376 -2.96 -10.43 -28.18
N THR A 377 -3.73 -10.16 -27.12
CA THR A 377 -5.19 -9.96 -27.21
C THR A 377 -5.58 -8.60 -26.68
N ARG A 378 -6.67 -8.06 -27.21
CA ARG A 378 -7.27 -6.82 -26.77
C ARG A 378 -8.78 -6.90 -26.81
N SER A 379 -9.39 -6.83 -25.64
CA SER A 379 -10.84 -6.68 -25.50
C SER A 379 -11.18 -5.20 -25.30
N GLU A 380 -12.18 -4.73 -26.00
CA GLU A 380 -12.77 -3.41 -25.81
C GLU A 380 -14.10 -3.53 -25.07
N ARG A 381 -14.51 -2.46 -24.40
CA ARG A 381 -15.81 -2.45 -23.73
C ARG A 381 -16.92 -2.68 -24.72
N PRO A 382 -17.88 -3.57 -24.42
CA PRO A 382 -19.05 -3.75 -25.28
C PRO A 382 -19.81 -2.42 -25.37
N ARG A 383 -20.10 -1.99 -26.59
CA ARG A 383 -21.04 -0.88 -26.82
C ARG A 383 -22.43 -1.43 -26.54
N LEU A 384 -23.09 -0.88 -25.53
CA LEU A 384 -24.50 -1.18 -25.28
C LEU A 384 -25.33 -0.55 -26.39
N GLU A 385 -26.35 -1.31 -26.84
CA GLU A 385 -27.27 -0.85 -27.89
C GLU A 385 -27.81 0.55 -27.58
N GLU A 386 -27.83 1.38 -28.60
CA GLU A 386 -28.42 2.72 -28.76
C GLU A 386 -28.59 3.53 -27.45
N GLY A 387 -27.63 4.41 -27.16
CA GLY A 387 -27.84 5.56 -26.27
C GLY A 387 -27.56 5.30 -24.76
N ARG A 388 -27.11 4.12 -24.36
CA ARG A 388 -26.71 3.81 -22.97
C ARG A 388 -25.22 3.51 -22.88
N ASP A 389 -24.38 4.49 -23.20
CA ASP A 389 -22.96 4.40 -22.88
C ASP A 389 -22.78 4.35 -21.36
N LEU A 390 -22.06 3.30 -20.86
CA LEU A 390 -21.62 3.22 -19.47
C LEU A 390 -20.66 4.37 -19.10
N LEU A 391 -20.15 5.09 -20.09
CA LEU A 391 -19.26 6.23 -19.96
C LEU A 391 -19.87 7.46 -20.59
N VAL A 392 -20.17 8.44 -19.76
CA VAL A 392 -20.54 9.78 -20.24
C VAL A 392 -19.26 10.60 -20.40
N ARG A 393 -18.92 10.94 -21.67
CA ARG A 393 -17.81 11.85 -21.96
C ARG A 393 -18.24 13.29 -21.69
N ARG A 394 -17.57 13.95 -20.76
CA ARG A 394 -17.72 15.38 -20.52
C ARG A 394 -16.42 16.08 -20.88
N VAL A 395 -16.49 17.01 -21.84
CA VAL A 395 -15.38 17.93 -22.12
C VAL A 395 -15.48 19.07 -21.12
N VAL A 396 -14.48 19.21 -20.27
CA VAL A 396 -14.41 20.28 -19.29
C VAL A 396 -13.35 21.27 -19.74
N SER A 397 -13.77 22.52 -20.01
CA SER A 397 -12.83 23.61 -20.32
C SER A 397 -12.53 24.42 -19.06
N HIS A 398 -11.26 24.73 -18.86
CA HIS A 398 -10.77 25.53 -17.74
C HIS A 398 -10.01 26.73 -18.29
N VAL A 399 -10.27 27.90 -17.70
CA VAL A 399 -9.60 29.15 -18.09
C VAL A 399 -8.41 29.39 -17.14
N PRO A 400 -7.18 29.46 -17.69
CA PRO A 400 -6.00 29.86 -16.90
C PRO A 400 -6.15 31.30 -16.39
N THR A 401 -5.61 31.57 -15.19
CA THR A 401 -5.51 32.92 -14.69
C THR A 401 -4.29 33.65 -15.29
N PRO A 402 -4.20 34.98 -15.18
CA PRO A 402 -2.99 35.71 -15.58
C PRO A 402 -1.72 35.21 -14.87
N GLU A 403 -1.85 34.76 -13.62
CA GLU A 403 -0.75 34.17 -12.82
C GLU A 403 -0.28 32.86 -13.44
N ASP A 404 -1.19 31.99 -13.89
CA ASP A 404 -0.85 30.74 -14.54
C ASP A 404 -0.07 30.98 -15.84
N LEU A 405 -0.45 32.02 -16.61
CA LEU A 405 0.27 32.39 -17.85
C LEU A 405 1.65 32.97 -17.59
N ARG A 406 1.80 33.77 -16.49
CA ARG A 406 3.12 34.28 -16.07
C ARG A 406 4.03 33.12 -15.63
N ASP A 407 3.48 32.13 -14.92
CA ASP A 407 4.22 30.92 -14.53
C ASP A 407 4.73 30.15 -15.75
N TYR A 408 3.89 29.97 -16.76
CA TYR A 408 4.31 29.34 -18.02
C TYR A 408 5.44 30.13 -18.72
N ALA A 409 5.33 31.46 -18.78
CA ALA A 409 6.35 32.29 -19.38
C ALA A 409 7.70 32.25 -18.59
N ALA A 410 7.62 32.20 -17.27
CA ALA A 410 8.79 31.99 -16.41
C ALA A 410 9.44 30.62 -16.64
N LEU A 411 8.63 29.58 -16.77
CA LEU A 411 9.09 28.20 -17.04
C LEU A 411 9.77 28.10 -18.42
N GLN A 412 9.25 28.79 -19.44
CA GLN A 412 9.89 28.86 -20.77
C GLN A 412 11.23 29.60 -20.72
N THR A 413 11.35 30.66 -19.90
CA THR A 413 12.60 31.37 -19.69
C THR A 413 13.64 30.49 -19.00
N PHE A 414 13.22 29.75 -17.98
CA PHE A 414 14.05 28.76 -17.31
C PHE A 414 14.53 27.65 -18.25
N ALA A 415 13.64 27.11 -19.08
CA ALA A 415 13.94 26.07 -20.06
C ALA A 415 15.06 26.50 -21.02
N ARG A 416 15.02 27.75 -21.49
CA ARG A 416 16.07 28.33 -22.34
C ARG A 416 17.40 28.47 -21.61
N ALA A 417 17.38 28.91 -20.35
CA ALA A 417 18.60 29.12 -19.54
C ALA A 417 19.35 27.79 -19.26
N ILE A 418 18.68 26.67 -19.28
CA ILE A 418 19.28 25.33 -19.07
C ILE A 418 19.45 24.54 -20.38
N ASP A 419 19.11 25.13 -21.53
CA ASP A 419 19.10 24.44 -22.83
C ASP A 419 18.35 23.10 -22.77
N SER A 420 17.17 23.09 -22.16
CA SER A 420 16.31 21.92 -22.05
C SER A 420 14.86 22.29 -22.27
N PRO A 421 14.20 21.80 -23.32
CA PRO A 421 12.82 22.14 -23.58
C PRO A 421 11.93 21.68 -22.42
N VAL A 422 10.98 22.52 -22.03
CA VAL A 422 9.89 22.18 -21.12
C VAL A 422 8.61 22.18 -21.89
N SER A 423 7.98 21.02 -22.00
CA SER A 423 6.75 20.86 -22.74
C SER A 423 5.59 21.60 -22.07
N LEU A 424 4.67 22.12 -22.86
CA LEU A 424 3.41 22.69 -22.37
C LEU A 424 2.65 21.67 -21.49
N ASP A 425 2.84 20.38 -21.75
CA ASP A 425 2.18 19.30 -21.03
C ASP A 425 2.64 19.17 -19.57
N TYR A 426 3.91 19.47 -19.26
CA TYR A 426 4.38 19.51 -17.86
C TYR A 426 3.63 20.60 -17.09
N TRP A 427 3.60 21.81 -17.60
CA TRP A 427 2.95 22.93 -16.95
C TRP A 427 1.45 22.72 -16.76
N LYS A 428 0.73 22.29 -17.79
CA LYS A 428 -0.73 22.08 -17.67
C LYS A 428 -1.13 20.84 -16.87
N SER A 429 -0.19 19.90 -16.64
CA SER A 429 -0.46 18.65 -15.91
C SER A 429 0.03 18.70 -14.47
N ILE A 430 1.23 19.25 -14.19
CA ILE A 430 1.86 19.22 -12.89
C ILE A 430 1.79 20.60 -12.25
N PRO A 431 0.88 20.86 -11.30
CA PRO A 431 0.89 22.09 -10.52
C PRO A 431 2.23 22.29 -9.80
N TYR A 432 2.75 23.51 -9.79
CA TYR A 432 4.05 23.82 -9.22
C TYR A 432 5.18 22.94 -9.76
N PHE A 433 5.27 22.79 -11.09
CA PHE A 433 6.26 21.92 -11.72
C PHE A 433 7.67 22.14 -11.18
N ALA A 434 8.06 23.37 -10.91
CA ALA A 434 9.38 23.69 -10.33
C ALA A 434 9.66 22.98 -8.98
N SER A 435 8.61 22.71 -8.18
CA SER A 435 8.73 22.00 -6.90
C SER A 435 8.72 20.47 -7.04
N PHE A 436 8.34 19.93 -8.23
CA PHE A 436 8.16 18.49 -8.48
C PHE A 436 8.94 18.01 -9.70
N MET A 437 9.98 18.71 -10.13
CA MET A 437 10.76 18.37 -11.31
C MET A 437 11.93 17.40 -11.06
N GLU A 438 11.99 16.78 -9.88
CA GLU A 438 12.95 15.72 -9.58
C GLU A 438 12.70 14.52 -10.51
N GLY A 439 13.77 13.97 -11.09
CA GLY A 439 13.69 12.91 -12.10
C GLY A 439 13.27 13.38 -13.50
N TYR A 440 13.10 14.70 -13.70
CA TYR A 440 12.91 15.30 -15.02
C TYR A 440 14.19 15.95 -15.52
N ARG A 441 14.47 15.78 -16.81
CA ARG A 441 15.66 16.34 -17.46
C ARG A 441 15.92 17.83 -17.17
N PRO A 442 14.92 18.73 -17.16
CA PRO A 442 15.11 20.12 -16.77
C PRO A 442 15.65 20.28 -15.33
N GLY A 443 15.10 19.51 -14.39
CA GLY A 443 15.54 19.54 -13.00
C GLY A 443 16.95 19.00 -12.82
N GLU A 444 17.31 17.93 -13.48
CA GLU A 444 18.65 17.33 -13.45
C GLU A 444 19.70 18.27 -14.04
N ARG A 445 19.42 18.88 -15.20
CA ARG A 445 20.33 19.87 -15.81
C ARG A 445 20.55 21.09 -14.93
N ALA A 446 19.48 21.64 -14.35
CA ALA A 446 19.59 22.76 -13.44
C ALA A 446 20.42 22.40 -12.19
N ARG A 447 20.21 21.24 -11.62
CA ARG A 447 20.97 20.74 -10.47
C ARG A 447 22.46 20.58 -10.80
N LEU A 448 22.78 19.93 -11.91
CA LEU A 448 24.17 19.74 -12.35
C LEU A 448 24.90 21.08 -12.54
N GLN A 449 24.26 22.08 -13.15
CA GLN A 449 24.85 23.38 -13.33
C GLN A 449 25.06 24.15 -12.00
N LEU A 450 24.13 23.97 -11.04
CA LEU A 450 24.25 24.57 -9.72
C LEU A 450 25.36 23.91 -8.89
N GLU A 451 25.43 22.58 -8.88
CA GLU A 451 26.41 21.78 -8.13
C GLU A 451 27.85 21.96 -8.69
N SER A 452 27.99 22.03 -10.01
CA SER A 452 29.28 22.25 -10.68
C SER A 452 29.77 23.69 -10.61
N GLY A 453 28.99 24.63 -10.07
CA GLY A 453 29.32 26.04 -10.05
C GLY A 453 29.24 26.76 -11.41
N SER A 454 28.77 26.05 -12.46
CA SER A 454 28.63 26.61 -13.82
C SER A 454 27.30 27.36 -14.05
N ALA A 455 26.48 27.48 -13.02
CA ALA A 455 25.19 28.16 -13.10
C ALA A 455 25.33 29.64 -13.47
N THR A 456 24.76 30.05 -14.59
CA THR A 456 24.76 31.41 -15.09
C THR A 456 23.86 32.33 -14.25
N THR A 457 24.08 33.63 -14.33
CA THR A 457 23.22 34.67 -13.69
C THR A 457 21.77 34.54 -14.24
N GLU A 458 21.65 34.22 -15.53
CA GLU A 458 20.36 34.01 -16.18
C GLU A 458 19.60 32.79 -15.58
N LEU A 459 20.29 31.68 -15.37
CA LEU A 459 19.69 30.53 -14.69
C LEU A 459 19.23 30.89 -13.29
N ARG A 460 20.05 31.52 -12.47
CA ARG A 460 19.69 31.92 -11.10
C ARG A 460 18.48 32.85 -11.07
N SER A 461 18.46 33.84 -11.98
CA SER A 461 17.34 34.79 -12.07
C SER A 461 16.06 34.13 -12.60
N SER A 462 16.17 33.16 -13.50
CA SER A 462 15.01 32.41 -14.01
C SER A 462 14.41 31.49 -12.92
N LEU A 463 15.26 30.79 -12.16
CA LEU A 463 14.81 29.97 -11.01
C LEU A 463 14.06 30.82 -9.97
N ALA A 464 14.52 32.00 -9.67
CA ALA A 464 13.87 32.91 -8.71
C ALA A 464 12.48 33.40 -9.17
N ARG A 465 12.17 33.31 -10.46
CA ARG A 465 10.86 33.66 -11.04
C ARG A 465 9.89 32.52 -11.17
N LEU A 466 10.36 31.28 -11.03
CA LEU A 466 9.49 30.11 -11.10
C LEU A 466 8.54 30.09 -9.91
N ARG A 467 7.29 29.73 -10.20
CA ARG A 467 6.30 29.51 -9.15
C ARG A 467 6.64 28.24 -8.38
N SER A 468 6.98 28.40 -7.11
CA SER A 468 7.30 27.30 -6.21
C SER A 468 6.44 27.36 -4.95
N ILE A 469 6.29 26.23 -4.27
CA ILE A 469 5.62 26.17 -2.96
C ILE A 469 6.54 26.79 -1.92
N ASP A 470 6.03 27.76 -1.16
CA ASP A 470 6.79 28.39 -0.07
C ASP A 470 6.75 27.46 1.18
N PRO A 471 7.92 26.90 1.59
CA PRO A 471 7.98 26.07 2.78
C PRO A 471 7.57 26.79 4.07
N LYS A 472 7.73 28.12 4.13
CA LYS A 472 7.33 28.92 5.31
C LYS A 472 5.82 29.02 5.41
N ALA A 473 5.13 29.22 4.28
CA ALA A 473 3.67 29.20 4.23
C ALA A 473 3.11 27.85 4.66
N VAL A 474 3.69 26.74 4.16
CA VAL A 474 3.31 25.38 4.54
C VAL A 474 3.55 25.14 6.03
N ARG A 475 4.67 25.60 6.57
CA ARG A 475 4.97 25.48 8.01
C ARG A 475 3.95 26.17 8.90
N LYS A 476 3.36 27.28 8.46
CA LYS A 476 2.38 28.08 9.21
C LYS A 476 0.94 27.72 8.90
N TYR A 477 0.68 26.68 8.15
CA TYR A 477 -0.66 26.34 7.64
C TYR A 477 -1.32 27.51 6.87
N GLU A 478 -0.55 28.33 6.16
CA GLU A 478 -1.08 29.37 5.29
C GLU A 478 -1.71 28.75 4.04
N GLN A 479 -2.69 29.44 3.45
CA GLN A 479 -3.32 28.95 2.23
C GLN A 479 -2.34 28.95 1.07
N VAL A 480 -2.20 27.80 0.39
CA VAL A 480 -1.43 27.65 -0.85
C VAL A 480 -2.42 27.56 -2.01
N ASP A 481 -2.23 28.42 -3.03
CA ASP A 481 -3.06 28.32 -4.24
C ASP A 481 -2.80 27.00 -4.99
N TYR A 482 -3.78 26.53 -5.72
CA TYR A 482 -3.63 25.29 -6.50
C TYR A 482 -2.74 25.41 -7.75
N ALA A 483 -2.37 26.61 -8.14
CA ALA A 483 -1.46 26.95 -9.27
C ALA A 483 -1.80 26.31 -10.62
N ASN A 484 -2.99 25.79 -10.79
CA ASN A 484 -3.41 25.12 -12.02
C ASN A 484 -4.93 25.19 -12.18
N ALA A 485 -5.41 25.61 -13.33
CA ALA A 485 -6.84 25.78 -13.60
C ALA A 485 -7.62 24.47 -13.42
N ARG A 486 -7.06 23.32 -13.84
CA ARG A 486 -7.68 22.00 -13.68
C ARG A 486 -7.79 21.60 -12.22
N LEU A 487 -6.72 21.83 -11.43
CA LEU A 487 -6.71 21.50 -10.02
C LEU A 487 -7.65 22.39 -9.22
N ARG A 488 -7.75 23.70 -9.56
CA ARG A 488 -8.76 24.59 -8.96
C ARG A 488 -10.18 24.07 -9.19
N ALA A 489 -10.51 23.69 -10.43
CA ALA A 489 -11.84 23.14 -10.73
C ALA A 489 -12.10 21.82 -10.01
N PHE A 490 -11.11 20.94 -9.93
CA PHE A 490 -11.23 19.68 -9.20
C PHE A 490 -11.42 19.93 -7.68
N ALA A 491 -10.68 20.86 -7.11
CA ALA A 491 -10.82 21.25 -5.71
C ALA A 491 -12.21 21.85 -5.42
N ALA A 492 -12.74 22.67 -6.34
CA ALA A 492 -14.09 23.22 -6.24
C ALA A 492 -15.18 22.13 -6.18
N GLU A 493 -14.99 21.02 -6.88
CA GLU A 493 -15.91 19.89 -6.87
C GLU A 493 -15.72 18.93 -5.69
N THR A 494 -14.64 19.04 -4.93
CA THR A 494 -14.26 18.08 -3.87
C THR A 494 -13.97 18.78 -2.53
N ILE A 495 -12.79 19.33 -2.36
CA ILE A 495 -12.34 19.97 -1.12
C ILE A 495 -13.25 21.11 -0.71
N GLU A 496 -13.63 22.00 -1.65
CA GLU A 496 -14.49 23.17 -1.39
C GLU A 496 -15.91 22.75 -0.98
N ARG A 497 -16.39 21.60 -1.45
CA ARG A 497 -17.65 21.00 -1.04
C ARG A 497 -17.60 20.31 0.32
N GLY A 498 -16.46 20.35 1.01
CA GLY A 498 -16.29 19.76 2.33
C GLY A 498 -15.93 18.27 2.33
N TRP A 499 -15.62 17.64 1.19
CA TRP A 499 -15.29 16.22 1.14
C TRP A 499 -14.02 15.87 1.91
N TRP A 500 -13.18 16.83 2.24
CA TRP A 500 -12.04 16.64 3.15
C TRP A 500 -12.43 16.06 4.50
N LYS A 501 -13.68 16.30 4.98
CA LYS A 501 -14.22 15.74 6.23
C LYS A 501 -14.35 14.22 6.19
N LEU A 502 -14.36 13.62 5.00
CA LEU A 502 -14.50 12.18 4.77
C LEU A 502 -13.18 11.43 4.70
N LEU A 503 -12.03 12.12 4.76
CA LEU A 503 -10.73 11.49 4.57
C LEU A 503 -10.29 10.64 5.77
N TRP A 504 -10.65 11.04 6.98
CA TRP A 504 -10.18 10.38 8.22
C TRP A 504 -11.25 9.54 8.90
N ILE A 505 -12.48 9.99 8.91
CA ILE A 505 -13.64 9.28 9.50
C ILE A 505 -14.79 9.37 8.49
N PRO A 506 -14.83 8.53 7.46
CA PRO A 506 -15.94 8.53 6.52
C PRO A 506 -17.18 7.87 7.15
N PRO A 507 -18.39 8.32 6.81
CA PRO A 507 -19.60 7.57 7.09
C PRO A 507 -19.63 6.25 6.30
N SER A 508 -20.43 5.28 6.74
CA SER A 508 -20.58 3.98 6.05
C SER A 508 -21.41 4.15 4.77
N MET A 509 -20.79 4.58 3.70
CA MET A 509 -21.41 4.75 2.39
C MET A 509 -20.94 3.63 1.43
N PRO A 510 -21.81 3.21 0.47
CA PRO A 510 -23.19 3.61 0.19
C PRO A 510 -24.26 2.87 0.99
N TYR A 511 -23.89 2.02 1.96
CA TYR A 511 -24.80 1.09 2.65
C TYR A 511 -25.79 1.81 3.58
N LEU A 512 -25.39 2.94 4.14
CA LEU A 512 -26.23 3.75 5.03
C LEU A 512 -26.29 5.18 4.53
N THR A 513 -27.47 5.82 4.68
CA THR A 513 -27.61 7.26 4.42
C THR A 513 -26.88 8.05 5.50
N PRO A 514 -25.94 8.93 5.15
CA PRO A 514 -25.25 9.75 6.13
C PRO A 514 -26.22 10.65 6.90
N GLY A 515 -26.14 10.59 8.22
CA GLY A 515 -26.94 11.42 9.13
C GLY A 515 -26.09 12.37 9.98
N GLY A 516 -26.72 13.16 10.84
CA GLY A 516 -26.06 14.10 11.77
C GLY A 516 -25.11 15.05 11.02
N VAL A 517 -23.88 15.14 11.46
CA VAL A 517 -22.86 16.04 10.87
C VAL A 517 -22.48 15.69 9.42
N TYR A 518 -22.82 14.49 8.95
CA TYR A 518 -22.57 14.02 7.59
C TYR A 518 -23.82 14.13 6.68
N SER A 519 -24.95 14.59 7.18
CA SER A 519 -26.18 14.78 6.37
C SER A 519 -25.97 15.59 5.08
N PRO A 520 -25.06 16.59 5.00
CA PRO A 520 -24.79 17.31 3.76
C PRO A 520 -24.25 16.41 2.60
N PHE A 521 -23.83 15.18 2.91
CA PHE A 521 -23.32 14.22 1.93
C PHE A 521 -24.33 13.11 1.58
N SER A 522 -25.59 13.26 1.99
CA SER A 522 -26.65 12.26 1.76
C SER A 522 -27.23 12.30 0.34
N ASP A 523 -26.91 13.32 -0.46
CA ASP A 523 -27.38 13.52 -1.83
C ASP A 523 -26.79 12.54 -2.86
N GLY A 524 -25.95 11.61 -2.44
CA GLY A 524 -25.27 10.65 -3.33
C GLY A 524 -24.22 11.28 -4.26
N SER A 525 -23.90 12.57 -4.10
CA SER A 525 -22.94 13.28 -4.95
C SER A 525 -21.49 12.88 -4.67
N VAL A 526 -21.21 12.31 -3.49
CA VAL A 526 -19.88 11.89 -3.09
C VAL A 526 -19.51 10.59 -3.79
N THR A 527 -18.46 10.62 -4.58
CA THR A 527 -17.96 9.46 -5.30
C THR A 527 -16.43 9.46 -5.36
N LYS A 528 -15.84 8.29 -5.57
CA LYS A 528 -14.40 8.17 -5.81
C LYS A 528 -14.03 8.83 -7.13
N ARG A 529 -12.92 9.56 -7.13
CA ARG A 529 -12.34 10.20 -8.31
C ARG A 529 -11.04 9.49 -8.67
N LEU A 530 -10.91 9.11 -9.94
CA LEU A 530 -9.67 8.56 -10.48
C LEU A 530 -9.08 9.59 -11.44
N ILE A 531 -7.81 9.91 -11.25
CA ILE A 531 -7.06 10.81 -12.13
C ILE A 531 -5.91 10.02 -12.74
N PHE A 532 -5.82 10.05 -14.07
CA PHE A 532 -4.77 9.37 -14.81
C PHE A 532 -3.81 10.40 -15.40
N SER A 533 -2.53 10.13 -15.30
CA SER A 533 -1.48 10.94 -15.93
C SER A 533 -0.33 10.05 -16.38
N ALA A 534 0.34 10.45 -17.47
CA ALA A 534 1.59 9.83 -17.90
C ALA A 534 2.81 10.35 -17.13
N TRP A 535 2.66 11.43 -16.37
CA TRP A 535 3.78 12.12 -15.71
C TRP A 535 3.99 11.62 -14.29
N SER A 536 5.21 11.20 -13.96
CA SER A 536 5.57 10.63 -12.65
C SER A 536 5.43 11.63 -11.48
N GLY A 537 5.70 12.90 -11.69
CA GLY A 537 5.54 13.97 -10.69
C GLY A 537 4.09 14.38 -10.41
N PHE A 538 3.17 14.02 -11.29
CA PHE A 538 1.78 14.41 -11.19
C PHE A 538 1.06 13.85 -9.95
N PRO A 539 1.10 12.53 -9.63
CA PRO A 539 0.43 12.00 -8.44
C PRO A 539 0.92 12.66 -7.16
N THR A 540 2.22 12.87 -7.03
CA THR A 540 2.83 13.52 -5.85
C THR A 540 2.39 14.96 -5.71
N SER A 541 2.38 15.73 -6.79
CA SER A 541 1.95 17.13 -6.80
C SER A 541 0.49 17.26 -6.37
N ILE A 542 -0.42 16.53 -7.01
CA ILE A 542 -1.86 16.59 -6.71
C ILE A 542 -2.16 16.10 -5.29
N ALA A 543 -1.60 14.97 -4.89
CA ALA A 543 -1.82 14.41 -3.56
C ALA A 543 -1.30 15.35 -2.46
N SER A 544 -0.11 15.93 -2.64
CA SER A 544 0.47 16.85 -1.66
C SER A 544 -0.37 18.12 -1.49
N LEU A 545 -0.79 18.75 -2.59
CA LEU A 545 -1.57 19.99 -2.53
C LEU A 545 -2.97 19.78 -1.94
N LEU A 546 -3.68 18.74 -2.37
CA LEU A 546 -5.02 18.46 -1.87
C LEU A 546 -5.00 17.96 -0.42
N SER A 547 -4.03 17.12 -0.06
CA SER A 547 -3.89 16.66 1.33
C SER A 547 -3.51 17.80 2.27
N TYR A 548 -2.61 18.68 1.84
CA TYR A 548 -2.24 19.86 2.60
C TYR A 548 -3.45 20.77 2.83
N GLU A 549 -4.24 21.09 1.80
CA GLU A 549 -5.41 21.96 1.95
C GLU A 549 -6.49 21.30 2.82
N ALA A 550 -6.68 19.98 2.70
CA ALA A 550 -7.59 19.25 3.58
C ALA A 550 -7.14 19.33 5.04
N GLU A 551 -5.84 19.11 5.30
CA GLU A 551 -5.24 19.20 6.63
C GLU A 551 -5.30 20.63 7.18
N ARG A 552 -4.97 21.63 6.37
CA ARG A 552 -5.07 23.05 6.75
C ARG A 552 -6.49 23.40 7.23
N ARG A 553 -7.51 22.94 6.54
CA ARG A 553 -8.92 23.15 6.94
C ARG A 553 -9.27 22.40 8.22
N MET A 554 -8.77 21.20 8.37
CA MET A 554 -8.97 20.41 9.57
C MET A 554 -8.33 21.05 10.80
N VAL A 555 -7.11 21.58 10.66
CA VAL A 555 -6.36 22.24 11.74
C VAL A 555 -6.90 23.62 12.06
N ALA A 556 -7.65 24.26 11.16
CA ALA A 556 -8.19 25.60 11.36
C ALA A 556 -9.03 25.65 12.65
N GLY A 557 -8.69 26.60 13.55
CA GLY A 557 -9.36 26.73 14.86
C GLY A 557 -8.84 25.79 15.95
N SER A 558 -7.94 24.85 15.64
CA SER A 558 -7.21 24.08 16.65
C SER A 558 -6.08 24.93 17.27
N GLY A 559 -5.55 24.53 18.39
CA GLY A 559 -4.39 25.17 19.00
C GLY A 559 -3.07 24.93 18.26
N LEU A 560 -3.08 24.15 17.15
CA LEU A 560 -1.88 23.83 16.38
C LEU A 560 -1.56 24.96 15.39
N THR A 561 -0.50 25.69 15.64
CA THR A 561 -0.09 26.87 14.85
C THR A 561 1.03 26.58 13.86
N GLU A 562 1.73 25.45 14.01
CA GLU A 562 2.85 25.07 13.17
C GLU A 562 2.74 23.63 12.67
N ASN A 563 3.04 23.44 11.39
CA ASN A 563 3.13 22.12 10.75
C ASN A 563 4.53 21.52 10.99
N THR A 564 4.82 21.14 12.23
CA THR A 564 6.07 20.51 12.63
C THR A 564 5.80 19.24 13.45
N ALA A 565 6.75 18.29 13.40
CA ALA A 565 6.65 17.06 14.17
C ALA A 565 6.61 17.33 15.69
N ASP A 566 7.29 18.35 16.17
CA ASP A 566 7.33 18.70 17.58
C ASP A 566 6.01 19.31 18.05
N ALA A 567 5.43 20.23 17.27
CA ALA A 567 4.12 20.80 17.55
C ALA A 567 3.03 19.71 17.59
N ARG A 568 3.10 18.72 16.68
CA ARG A 568 2.16 17.58 16.66
C ARG A 568 2.36 16.67 17.87
N ARG A 569 3.61 16.36 18.27
CA ARG A 569 3.88 15.54 19.45
C ARG A 569 3.43 16.19 20.76
N ALA A 570 3.32 17.50 20.80
CA ALA A 570 2.82 18.22 21.97
C ALA A 570 1.29 18.08 22.18
N VAL A 571 0.54 17.58 21.20
CA VAL A 571 -0.90 17.36 21.31
C VAL A 571 -1.17 16.10 22.11
N SER A 572 -1.83 16.24 23.25
CA SER A 572 -2.17 15.09 24.13
C SER A 572 -3.27 14.22 23.52
N ALA A 573 -3.13 12.90 23.66
CA ALA A 573 -4.15 11.95 23.28
C ALA A 573 -5.46 12.16 24.06
N ARG A 574 -6.59 11.97 23.38
CA ARG A 574 -7.94 12.18 23.98
C ARG A 574 -8.41 10.99 24.78
N PHE A 575 -8.19 9.80 24.27
CA PHE A 575 -8.61 8.53 24.88
C PHE A 575 -7.38 7.81 25.43
N ASP A 576 -6.81 8.33 26.53
CA ASP A 576 -5.65 7.74 27.17
C ASP A 576 -5.95 7.23 28.57
N TYR A 577 -5.15 6.26 29.01
CA TYR A 577 -5.19 5.70 30.35
C TYR A 577 -4.25 6.52 31.25
N VAL A 578 -4.81 7.52 31.93
CA VAL A 578 -4.03 8.50 32.70
C VAL A 578 -4.09 8.17 34.19
N ILE A 579 -2.98 8.28 34.86
CA ILE A 579 -2.92 8.25 36.34
C ILE A 579 -2.70 9.68 36.82
N ARG A 580 -3.60 10.17 37.70
CA ARG A 580 -3.52 11.48 38.33
C ARG A 580 -3.55 11.28 39.86
N ASP A 581 -2.62 11.90 40.54
CA ASP A 581 -2.50 11.82 42.00
C ASP A 581 -2.48 10.36 42.53
N GLY A 582 -1.78 9.48 41.79
CA GLY A 582 -1.66 8.06 42.08
C GLY A 582 -2.93 7.23 41.82
N ARG A 583 -3.97 7.78 41.23
CA ARG A 583 -5.24 7.09 40.95
C ARG A 583 -5.53 7.06 39.43
N PRO A 584 -6.09 5.96 38.90
CA PRO A 584 -6.57 5.92 37.52
C PRO A 584 -7.64 6.99 37.29
N ALA A 585 -7.41 7.85 36.30
CA ALA A 585 -8.36 8.83 35.79
C ALA A 585 -8.82 8.44 34.38
N GLY A 586 -9.98 8.93 33.94
CA GLY A 586 -10.50 8.57 32.61
C GLY A 586 -11.01 7.14 32.50
N MET A 587 -11.62 6.59 33.56
CA MET A 587 -12.23 5.26 33.59
C MET A 587 -13.29 5.04 32.49
N SER A 588 -13.92 6.09 32.01
CA SER A 588 -14.84 6.06 30.86
C SER A 588 -14.13 5.61 29.58
N THR A 589 -12.83 5.93 29.42
CA THR A 589 -12.04 5.41 28.30
C THR A 589 -11.94 3.89 28.35
N LEU A 590 -11.75 3.32 29.54
CA LEU A 590 -11.73 1.87 29.69
C LEU A 590 -13.09 1.27 29.30
N ALA A 591 -14.21 1.80 29.79
CA ALA A 591 -15.55 1.30 29.49
C ALA A 591 -15.88 1.38 27.98
N LEU A 592 -15.43 2.43 27.28
CA LEU A 592 -15.66 2.57 25.82
C LEU A 592 -14.97 1.46 25.00
N PHE A 593 -13.76 1.07 25.39
CA PHE A 593 -12.95 0.15 24.59
C PHE A 593 -12.85 -1.26 25.17
N TRP A 594 -13.53 -1.52 26.28
CA TRP A 594 -13.60 -2.84 26.92
C TRP A 594 -14.83 -3.60 26.42
N PRO A 595 -14.69 -4.77 25.76
CA PRO A 595 -15.85 -5.53 25.32
C PRO A 595 -16.63 -6.10 26.52
N HIS A 596 -17.93 -5.95 26.52
CA HIS A 596 -18.81 -6.47 27.56
C HIS A 596 -19.89 -7.38 26.96
N PRO A 597 -19.74 -8.71 27.02
CA PRO A 597 -20.60 -9.66 26.34
C PRO A 597 -22.09 -9.47 26.59
N ALA A 598 -22.49 -9.31 27.86
CA ALA A 598 -23.90 -9.15 28.23
C ALA A 598 -24.50 -7.83 27.73
N LEU A 599 -23.77 -6.70 27.86
CA LEU A 599 -24.24 -5.41 27.37
C LEU A 599 -24.20 -5.34 25.84
N ALA A 600 -23.24 -5.99 25.20
CA ALA A 600 -23.20 -6.10 23.74
C ALA A 600 -24.44 -6.82 23.19
N ALA A 601 -24.91 -7.87 23.86
CA ALA A 601 -26.12 -8.59 23.50
C ALA A 601 -27.39 -7.76 23.75
N VAL A 602 -27.47 -7.02 24.87
CA VAL A 602 -28.61 -6.14 25.18
C VAL A 602 -28.71 -5.00 24.15
N GLY A 603 -27.57 -4.43 23.76
CA GLY A 603 -27.47 -3.34 22.80
C GLY A 603 -27.36 -3.78 21.34
N ASP A 604 -27.74 -5.02 21.00
CA ASP A 604 -27.71 -5.49 19.62
C ASP A 604 -28.88 -4.90 18.80
N PRO A 605 -28.59 -4.03 17.79
CA PRO A 605 -29.65 -3.43 16.97
C PRO A 605 -30.48 -4.47 16.20
N LEU A 606 -29.91 -5.58 15.75
CA LEU A 606 -30.66 -6.63 15.03
C LEU A 606 -31.62 -7.34 15.97
N ALA A 607 -31.21 -7.65 17.19
CA ALA A 607 -32.12 -8.21 18.20
C ALA A 607 -33.25 -7.25 18.64
N LEU A 608 -33.11 -5.95 18.37
CA LEU A 608 -34.19 -4.96 18.56
C LEU A 608 -35.19 -4.98 17.42
N LEU A 609 -34.77 -5.31 16.18
CA LEU A 609 -35.63 -5.43 14.99
C LEU A 609 -36.50 -6.69 14.99
N ASP A 610 -36.01 -7.80 15.57
CA ASP A 610 -36.75 -9.07 15.63
C ASP A 610 -38.11 -8.95 16.36
N SER A 611 -38.24 -7.92 17.22
CA SER A 611 -39.45 -7.66 17.99
C SER A 611 -40.47 -6.77 17.24
N ASP A 612 -40.04 -6.00 16.25
CA ASP A 612 -40.85 -5.08 15.45
C ASP A 612 -40.07 -4.64 14.21
N PRO A 613 -40.47 -5.05 12.99
CA PRO A 613 -39.73 -4.79 11.75
C PRO A 613 -39.73 -3.35 11.25
N GLN A 614 -40.18 -2.39 12.04
CA GLN A 614 -40.10 -1.00 11.70
C GLN A 614 -38.66 -0.49 11.76
N VAL A 615 -38.33 0.46 10.89
CA VAL A 615 -37.03 1.16 10.91
C VAL A 615 -36.81 1.78 12.28
N ILE A 616 -35.80 1.32 12.99
CA ILE A 616 -35.43 1.84 14.32
C ILE A 616 -34.45 3.00 14.14
N ASP A 617 -34.86 4.19 14.57
CA ASP A 617 -33.92 5.29 14.72
C ASP A 617 -33.07 5.17 16.01
N ALA A 618 -32.06 6.03 16.14
CA ALA A 618 -31.13 5.98 17.26
C ALA A 618 -31.78 6.21 18.62
N ASP A 619 -32.77 7.10 18.69
CA ASP A 619 -33.48 7.45 19.94
C ASP A 619 -34.40 6.32 20.38
N LEU A 620 -35.11 5.69 19.44
CA LEU A 620 -35.94 4.52 19.72
C LEU A 620 -35.09 3.32 20.16
N ALA A 621 -33.95 3.10 19.51
CA ALA A 621 -33.02 2.05 19.90
C ALA A 621 -32.52 2.28 21.34
N ARG A 622 -32.11 3.50 21.66
CA ARG A 622 -31.70 3.89 23.02
C ARG A 622 -32.76 3.60 24.06
N ASN A 623 -33.98 4.03 23.82
CA ASN A 623 -35.11 3.83 24.75
C ASN A 623 -35.38 2.36 24.99
N ARG A 624 -35.42 1.54 23.93
CA ARG A 624 -35.66 0.09 24.06
C ARG A 624 -34.51 -0.62 24.82
N VAL A 625 -33.27 -0.19 24.61
CA VAL A 625 -32.10 -0.72 25.37
C VAL A 625 -32.20 -0.30 26.84
N ASP A 626 -32.53 0.95 27.12
CA ASP A 626 -32.70 1.43 28.50
C ASP A 626 -33.80 0.67 29.23
N GLU A 627 -34.96 0.41 28.59
CA GLU A 627 -36.02 -0.45 29.14
C GLU A 627 -35.52 -1.88 29.45
N ARG A 628 -34.79 -2.49 28.54
CA ARG A 628 -34.20 -3.82 28.76
C ARG A 628 -33.20 -3.84 29.90
N ILE A 629 -32.40 -2.79 30.07
CA ILE A 629 -31.44 -2.63 31.16
C ILE A 629 -32.22 -2.48 32.48
N ARG A 630 -33.21 -1.60 32.55
CA ARG A 630 -34.04 -1.38 33.75
C ARG A 630 -34.80 -2.64 34.20
N ALA A 631 -35.35 -3.39 33.26
CA ALA A 631 -36.03 -4.64 33.56
C ALA A 631 -35.13 -5.70 34.22
N ARG A 632 -33.79 -5.68 33.94
CA ARG A 632 -32.82 -6.59 34.55
C ARG A 632 -32.32 -6.13 35.91
N VAL A 633 -32.29 -4.83 36.17
CA VAL A 633 -31.84 -4.29 37.48
C VAL A 633 -32.89 -4.47 38.57
N GLY A 634 -34.21 -4.50 38.21
CA GLY A 634 -35.30 -4.65 39.16
C GLY A 634 -35.55 -3.42 40.04
N PRO A 635 -36.78 -3.27 40.61
CA PRO A 635 -37.16 -2.08 41.37
C PRO A 635 -36.52 -1.98 42.77
N SER A 636 -36.00 -3.08 43.34
CA SER A 636 -35.49 -3.10 44.72
C SER A 636 -33.97 -2.84 44.82
N ASP A 637 -33.21 -3.01 43.75
CA ASP A 637 -31.76 -2.85 43.76
C ASP A 637 -31.30 -1.66 42.89
N SER A 638 -32.10 -0.62 42.84
CA SER A 638 -31.83 0.62 42.09
C SER A 638 -30.76 1.50 42.74
N ALA A 639 -29.65 0.91 43.15
CA ALA A 639 -28.47 1.68 43.52
C ALA A 639 -27.95 2.36 42.22
N GLN A 640 -28.31 3.63 42.06
CA GLN A 640 -27.73 4.47 41.02
C GLN A 640 -26.23 4.48 41.17
N SER A 641 -25.51 4.29 40.07
CA SER A 641 -24.06 4.47 40.05
C SER A 641 -23.73 5.96 39.96
N GLU A 642 -22.65 6.39 40.62
CA GLU A 642 -22.14 7.75 40.49
C GLU A 642 -21.59 8.05 39.09
N ALA A 643 -21.10 7.01 38.40
CA ALA A 643 -20.55 7.14 37.06
C ALA A 643 -20.89 5.95 36.17
N ALA A 644 -21.10 6.21 34.86
CA ALA A 644 -21.46 5.18 33.88
C ALA A 644 -20.49 4.01 33.83
N TRP A 645 -19.18 4.24 33.99
CA TRP A 645 -18.17 3.18 33.99
C TRP A 645 -18.32 2.25 35.21
N GLU A 646 -18.78 2.73 36.34
CA GLU A 646 -19.03 1.91 37.55
C GLU A 646 -20.20 0.97 37.29
N ALA A 647 -21.31 1.48 36.75
CA ALA A 647 -22.45 0.66 36.31
C ALA A 647 -22.02 -0.39 35.27
N TYR A 648 -21.17 0.02 34.32
CA TYR A 648 -20.67 -0.86 33.25
C TYR A 648 -19.93 -2.06 33.80
N PHE A 649 -18.97 -1.86 34.72
CA PHE A 649 -18.17 -2.95 35.28
C PHE A 649 -18.84 -3.70 36.46
N ALA A 650 -19.91 -3.15 37.00
CA ALA A 650 -20.74 -3.85 37.97
C ALA A 650 -21.66 -4.91 37.34
N TRP A 651 -21.91 -4.86 36.04
CA TRP A 651 -22.75 -5.82 35.35
C TRP A 651 -22.07 -7.18 35.23
N PRO A 652 -22.84 -8.30 35.34
CA PRO A 652 -22.32 -9.65 35.10
C PRO A 652 -21.69 -9.76 33.71
N ASP A 653 -20.72 -10.66 33.59
CA ASP A 653 -19.97 -10.90 32.34
C ASP A 653 -19.18 -9.72 31.80
N SER A 654 -18.88 -8.71 32.62
CA SER A 654 -17.98 -7.62 32.27
C SER A 654 -16.52 -8.05 32.07
N TRP A 655 -16.17 -9.23 32.53
CA TRP A 655 -14.83 -9.82 32.44
C TRP A 655 -14.85 -11.12 31.65
N PRO A 656 -13.77 -11.44 30.90
CA PRO A 656 -13.68 -12.72 30.21
C PRO A 656 -13.70 -13.89 31.20
N GLU A 657 -14.34 -14.97 30.81
CA GLU A 657 -14.33 -16.23 31.58
C GLU A 657 -12.88 -16.71 31.79
N GLY A 658 -12.55 -17.20 33.02
CA GLY A 658 -11.20 -17.61 33.37
C GLY A 658 -10.31 -16.48 33.85
N VAL A 659 -10.67 -15.21 33.68
CA VAL A 659 -10.04 -14.10 34.36
C VAL A 659 -10.68 -13.98 35.75
N HIS A 660 -10.17 -14.77 36.69
CA HIS A 660 -10.53 -14.56 38.07
C HIS A 660 -10.12 -13.15 38.51
N ARG A 661 -10.89 -12.51 39.41
CA ARG A 661 -10.70 -11.15 39.96
C ARG A 661 -9.31 -10.90 40.54
N ARG A 662 -8.25 -11.16 39.78
CA ARG A 662 -6.85 -10.95 40.14
C ARG A 662 -6.18 -10.00 39.18
N SER A 663 -5.11 -9.38 39.66
CA SER A 663 -4.25 -8.39 39.00
C SER A 663 -3.75 -8.74 37.57
N ASP A 664 -4.05 -9.92 37.07
CA ASP A 664 -3.56 -10.47 35.82
C ASP A 664 -4.44 -10.17 34.60
N ALA A 665 -5.64 -9.59 34.83
CA ALA A 665 -6.57 -9.28 33.73
C ALA A 665 -5.97 -8.29 32.71
N ALA A 666 -5.17 -7.36 33.18
CA ALA A 666 -4.49 -6.42 32.30
C ALA A 666 -3.26 -7.06 31.63
N ALA A 667 -2.56 -7.95 32.29
CA ALA A 667 -1.50 -8.77 31.70
C ALA A 667 -2.06 -9.69 30.62
N TYR A 668 -3.24 -10.25 30.84
CA TYR A 668 -3.97 -11.06 29.87
C TYR A 668 -4.35 -10.28 28.59
N TRP A 669 -4.75 -9.01 28.74
CA TRP A 669 -5.08 -8.13 27.62
C TRP A 669 -3.81 -7.65 26.89
N LEU A 670 -2.71 -7.41 27.61
CA LEU A 670 -1.41 -7.02 27.10
C LEU A 670 -0.63 -8.17 26.48
N ALA A 671 -0.80 -9.41 26.97
CA ALA A 671 -0.12 -10.61 26.42
C ALA A 671 -0.51 -10.90 24.95
N GLY A 672 -1.56 -10.29 24.43
CA GLY A 672 -1.89 -10.29 23.01
C GLY A 672 -1.09 -9.31 22.14
N ARG A 673 -0.20 -8.52 22.71
CA ARG A 673 0.72 -7.61 21.99
C ARG A 673 2.04 -8.31 21.66
N GLY A 674 2.01 -9.28 20.79
CA GLY A 674 3.21 -9.80 20.13
C GLY A 674 3.72 -8.81 19.07
N GLY A 675 4.37 -7.75 19.50
CA GLY A 675 5.00 -6.75 18.65
C GLY A 675 5.40 -5.56 19.52
N ALA A 676 6.69 -5.42 19.82
CA ALA A 676 7.21 -4.26 20.53
C ALA A 676 6.90 -2.99 19.71
N SER A 677 5.92 -2.22 20.17
CA SER A 677 5.70 -0.87 19.67
C SER A 677 6.88 0.01 20.06
N THR A 678 7.51 0.64 19.09
CA THR A 678 8.64 1.56 19.29
C THR A 678 8.18 2.97 19.70
N ASN A 679 6.89 3.19 19.95
CA ASN A 679 6.34 4.47 20.40
C ASN A 679 6.33 4.56 21.94
N THR A 680 7.00 5.55 22.49
CA THR A 680 7.04 5.86 23.93
C THR A 680 5.65 6.08 24.52
N GLU A 681 4.71 6.67 23.78
CA GLU A 681 3.32 6.91 24.23
C GLU A 681 2.52 5.61 24.40
N GLU A 682 2.69 4.62 23.53
CA GLU A 682 2.05 3.31 23.71
C GLU A 682 2.63 2.53 24.88
N ALA A 683 3.90 2.78 25.24
CA ALA A 683 4.53 2.17 26.40
C ALA A 683 3.98 2.73 27.72
N ASP A 684 3.67 4.02 27.79
CA ASP A 684 3.11 4.67 28.99
C ASP A 684 1.64 4.31 29.19
N SER A 685 0.81 4.30 28.14
CA SER A 685 -0.55 3.77 28.18
C SER A 685 -0.59 2.31 28.62
N GLY A 686 0.39 1.51 28.19
CA GLY A 686 0.54 0.11 28.58
C GLY A 686 0.82 -0.08 30.09
N ARG A 687 1.49 0.88 30.73
CA ARG A 687 1.78 0.85 32.18
C ARG A 687 0.57 1.27 33.03
N ALA A 688 -0.24 2.20 32.54
CA ALA A 688 -1.41 2.70 33.26
C ALA A 688 -2.63 1.76 33.20
N LEU A 689 -2.78 0.99 32.13
CA LEU A 689 -3.91 0.09 31.90
C LEU A 689 -4.12 -0.94 33.04
N PRO A 690 -3.08 -1.59 33.62
CA PRO A 690 -3.26 -2.48 34.77
C PRO A 690 -3.94 -1.83 35.97
N ALA A 691 -3.60 -0.58 36.27
CA ALA A 691 -4.22 0.15 37.38
C ALA A 691 -5.70 0.48 37.10
N HIS A 692 -6.05 0.80 35.85
CA HIS A 692 -7.44 1.03 35.43
C HIS A 692 -8.26 -0.28 35.52
N ALA A 693 -7.74 -1.38 35.02
CA ALA A 693 -8.37 -2.68 35.12
C ALA A 693 -8.58 -3.11 36.58
N LYS A 694 -7.58 -2.91 37.42
CA LYS A 694 -7.71 -3.18 38.86
C LYS A 694 -8.83 -2.36 39.52
N ARG A 695 -8.89 -1.05 39.23
CA ARG A 695 -9.98 -0.19 39.73
C ARG A 695 -11.36 -0.62 39.25
N ALA A 696 -11.45 -1.10 38.01
CA ALA A 696 -12.71 -1.61 37.45
C ALA A 696 -13.13 -2.94 38.12
N LEU A 697 -12.18 -3.82 38.46
CA LEU A 697 -12.43 -5.07 39.19
C LEU A 697 -12.97 -4.87 40.62
N ASP A 698 -12.70 -3.73 41.24
CA ASP A 698 -13.16 -3.40 42.58
C ASP A 698 -14.66 -3.03 42.62
N GLN A 699 -15.33 -3.00 41.47
CA GLN A 699 -16.78 -2.75 41.40
C GLN A 699 -17.59 -3.94 41.91
N PRO A 700 -18.75 -3.72 42.56
CA PRO A 700 -19.64 -4.80 43.00
C PRO A 700 -20.10 -5.63 41.78
N ALA A 701 -20.32 -6.92 42.01
CA ALA A 701 -20.78 -7.84 40.97
C ALA A 701 -22.30 -7.78 40.71
N SER A 702 -23.01 -6.80 41.26
CA SER A 702 -24.46 -6.61 41.05
C SER A 702 -24.72 -5.61 39.96
N PRO A 703 -25.70 -5.86 39.06
CA PRO A 703 -26.09 -4.91 38.03
C PRO A 703 -26.47 -3.57 38.65
N ARG A 704 -26.00 -2.50 38.04
CA ARG A 704 -26.36 -1.12 38.42
C ARG A 704 -26.88 -0.38 37.20
N TRP A 705 -27.84 0.49 37.43
CA TRP A 705 -28.37 1.35 36.37
C TRP A 705 -27.63 2.68 36.34
N HIS A 706 -27.43 3.21 35.14
CA HIS A 706 -26.98 4.56 34.84
C HIS A 706 -27.57 5.00 33.51
N GLU A 707 -27.99 6.28 33.41
CA GLU A 707 -28.65 6.82 32.20
C GLU A 707 -27.84 6.67 30.89
N ASP A 708 -26.51 6.62 30.95
CA ASP A 708 -25.63 6.45 29.80
C ASP A 708 -25.30 4.99 29.48
N LEU A 709 -25.81 4.03 30.27
CA LEU A 709 -25.46 2.63 30.06
C LEU A 709 -26.02 2.08 28.75
N ALA A 710 -27.21 2.56 28.32
CA ALA A 710 -27.79 2.22 27.04
C ALA A 710 -26.91 2.72 25.86
N LEU A 711 -26.32 3.91 25.99
CA LEU A 711 -25.39 4.45 24.98
C LEU A 711 -24.10 3.62 24.92
N LEU A 712 -23.56 3.21 26.08
CA LEU A 712 -22.38 2.32 26.13
C LEU A 712 -22.70 0.96 25.52
N ALA A 713 -23.85 0.39 25.80
CA ALA A 713 -24.27 -0.88 25.22
C ALA A 713 -24.39 -0.83 23.68
N LEU A 714 -25.00 0.25 23.15
CA LEU A 714 -25.22 0.43 21.72
C LEU A 714 -23.95 0.83 20.96
N HIS A 715 -23.20 1.80 21.47
CA HIS A 715 -22.23 2.57 20.68
C HIS A 715 -20.78 2.41 21.11
N SER A 716 -20.47 1.76 22.25
CA SER A 716 -19.07 1.59 22.64
C SER A 716 -18.32 0.71 21.62
N PRO A 717 -17.15 1.12 21.17
CA PRO A 717 -16.36 0.35 20.23
C PRO A 717 -16.05 -1.08 20.68
N GLY A 718 -15.89 -1.29 22.00
CA GLY A 718 -15.73 -2.62 22.59
C GLY A 718 -16.91 -3.55 22.32
N ASN A 719 -18.13 -3.05 22.56
CA ASN A 719 -19.37 -3.82 22.38
C ASN A 719 -19.71 -4.02 20.89
N ILE A 720 -19.49 -3.00 20.06
CA ILE A 720 -19.67 -3.11 18.61
C ILE A 720 -18.73 -4.19 18.04
N ALA A 721 -17.45 -4.19 18.44
CA ALA A 721 -16.49 -5.17 18.00
C ALA A 721 -16.87 -6.58 18.45
N TYR A 722 -17.30 -6.75 19.70
CA TYR A 722 -17.70 -8.04 20.24
C TYR A 722 -18.89 -8.64 19.49
N ARG A 723 -20.00 -7.91 19.36
CA ARG A 723 -21.20 -8.41 18.68
C ARG A 723 -20.98 -8.64 17.17
N ALA A 724 -20.16 -7.79 16.53
CA ALA A 724 -19.83 -7.97 15.10
C ALA A 724 -19.05 -9.28 14.87
N LEU A 725 -18.08 -9.60 15.72
CA LEU A 725 -17.33 -10.83 15.66
C LEU A 725 -18.16 -12.04 16.08
N ALA A 726 -19.02 -11.91 17.09
CA ALA A 726 -19.92 -12.98 17.54
C ALA A 726 -20.87 -13.46 16.44
N ARG A 727 -21.30 -12.56 15.55
CA ARG A 727 -22.16 -12.90 14.41
C ARG A 727 -21.49 -13.74 13.32
N ILE A 728 -20.17 -13.77 13.28
CA ILE A 728 -19.42 -14.56 12.29
C ILE A 728 -19.24 -16.01 12.77
N CYS A 729 -19.54 -16.28 14.05
CA CYS A 729 -19.37 -17.58 14.67
C CYS A 729 -20.74 -18.28 14.74
N ASP A 730 -20.86 -19.50 14.20
CA ASP A 730 -22.10 -20.28 14.23
C ASP A 730 -22.43 -20.79 15.63
N GLU A 731 -21.43 -21.24 16.38
CA GLU A 731 -21.55 -21.65 17.80
C GLU A 731 -20.39 -21.08 18.61
N ILE A 732 -20.68 -20.53 19.79
CA ILE A 732 -19.68 -19.92 20.68
C ILE A 732 -19.55 -20.79 21.93
N ASP A 733 -18.57 -21.69 21.96
CA ASP A 733 -18.18 -22.46 23.14
C ASP A 733 -17.34 -21.60 24.10
N HIS A 734 -16.93 -22.20 25.21
CA HIS A 734 -16.16 -21.52 26.27
C HIS A 734 -14.79 -21.02 25.78
N GLU A 735 -14.07 -21.79 24.98
CA GLU A 735 -12.73 -21.43 24.48
C GLU A 735 -12.83 -20.36 23.40
N LEU A 736 -13.79 -20.50 22.49
CA LEU A 736 -14.06 -19.50 21.45
C LEU A 736 -14.52 -18.17 22.04
N ARG A 737 -15.30 -18.18 23.15
CA ARG A 737 -15.74 -16.96 23.85
C ARG A 737 -14.57 -16.12 24.32
N THR A 738 -13.56 -16.75 24.90
CA THR A 738 -12.32 -16.09 25.34
C THR A 738 -11.53 -15.52 24.15
N THR A 739 -11.40 -16.29 23.08
CA THR A 739 -10.71 -15.87 21.84
C THR A 739 -11.44 -14.71 21.17
N LEU A 740 -12.76 -14.78 21.11
CA LEU A 740 -13.64 -13.73 20.59
C LEU A 740 -13.49 -12.44 21.39
N TRP A 741 -13.49 -12.52 22.72
CA TRP A 741 -13.29 -11.36 23.57
C TRP A 741 -11.94 -10.70 23.31
N ARG A 742 -10.86 -11.48 23.19
CA ARG A 742 -9.52 -10.97 22.87
C ARG A 742 -9.47 -10.28 21.51
N ALA A 743 -10.09 -10.87 20.50
CA ALA A 743 -10.17 -10.30 19.16
C ALA A 743 -10.95 -8.98 19.17
N ALA A 744 -12.08 -8.93 19.88
CA ALA A 744 -12.88 -7.72 20.04
C ALA A 744 -12.11 -6.61 20.76
N ALA A 745 -11.38 -6.94 21.84
CA ALA A 745 -10.55 -6.00 22.57
C ALA A 745 -9.41 -5.43 21.72
N ARG A 746 -8.77 -6.26 20.87
CA ARG A 746 -7.76 -5.78 19.89
C ARG A 746 -8.36 -4.82 18.87
N LEU A 747 -9.51 -5.16 18.33
CA LEU A 747 -10.21 -4.32 17.35
C LEU A 747 -10.61 -2.98 17.99
N ALA A 748 -11.19 -3.01 19.18
CA ALA A 748 -11.56 -1.82 19.93
C ALA A 748 -10.33 -0.93 20.26
N ASN A 749 -9.20 -1.52 20.64
CA ASN A 749 -7.97 -0.77 20.85
C ASN A 749 -7.43 -0.16 19.52
N GLY A 750 -7.56 -0.85 18.40
CA GLY A 750 -7.26 -0.28 17.08
C GLY A 750 -8.10 0.97 16.79
N ILE A 751 -9.40 0.92 17.11
CA ILE A 751 -10.30 2.06 17.00
C ILE A 751 -9.87 3.19 17.96
N ARG A 752 -9.50 2.88 19.22
CA ARG A 752 -8.95 3.87 20.17
C ARG A 752 -7.73 4.58 19.61
N THR A 753 -6.80 3.81 19.02
CA THR A 753 -5.59 4.35 18.39
C THR A 753 -5.94 5.27 17.21
N LEU A 754 -6.93 4.90 16.39
CA LEU A 754 -7.44 5.75 15.31
C LEU A 754 -7.96 7.09 15.85
N PHE A 755 -8.80 7.04 16.90
CA PHE A 755 -9.40 8.25 17.48
C PHE A 755 -8.40 9.11 18.27
N ASN A 756 -7.24 8.57 18.65
CA ASN A 756 -6.13 9.34 19.24
C ASN A 756 -5.18 9.94 18.19
N ARG A 757 -5.37 9.65 16.91
CA ARG A 757 -4.62 10.35 15.86
C ARG A 757 -5.00 11.82 15.84
N ILE A 758 -4.02 12.67 15.71
CA ILE A 758 -4.17 14.14 15.72
C ILE A 758 -5.19 14.58 14.66
N ASP A 759 -5.10 14.01 13.47
CA ASP A 759 -5.99 14.27 12.34
C ASP A 759 -7.46 14.02 12.72
N VAL A 760 -7.70 12.86 13.34
CA VAL A 760 -9.04 12.45 13.76
C VAL A 760 -9.58 13.32 14.91
N MET A 761 -8.72 13.64 15.87
CA MET A 761 -9.12 14.51 16.99
C MET A 761 -9.54 15.90 16.51
N PHE A 762 -8.77 16.51 15.62
CA PHE A 762 -9.10 17.81 15.07
C PHE A 762 -10.34 17.78 14.17
N LEU A 763 -10.48 16.71 13.37
CA LEU A 763 -11.71 16.52 12.59
C LEU A 763 -12.95 16.43 13.48
N LEU A 764 -12.89 15.70 14.59
CA LEU A 764 -13.99 15.63 15.55
C LEU A 764 -14.32 16.99 16.16
N ASP A 765 -13.29 17.81 16.48
CA ASP A 765 -13.50 19.17 16.98
C ASP A 765 -14.19 20.06 15.93
N GLN A 766 -13.81 19.92 14.66
CA GLN A 766 -14.46 20.65 13.56
C GLN A 766 -15.92 20.20 13.32
N LEU A 767 -16.20 18.91 13.46
CA LEU A 767 -17.54 18.35 13.20
C LEU A 767 -18.52 18.63 14.33
N TYR A 768 -18.07 18.56 15.59
CA TYR A 768 -18.93 18.63 16.77
C TYR A 768 -18.74 19.90 17.60
N GLY A 769 -17.90 20.83 17.16
CA GLY A 769 -17.52 22.05 17.86
C GLY A 769 -16.43 21.81 18.92
N ASP A 770 -15.70 22.88 19.27
CA ASP A 770 -14.67 22.83 20.33
C ASP A 770 -15.34 22.58 21.68
N ARG A 771 -15.54 21.33 22.00
CA ARG A 771 -15.94 20.89 23.34
C ARG A 771 -14.69 20.77 24.22
N LYS A 772 -14.05 21.89 24.56
CA LYS A 772 -13.10 21.97 25.68
C LYS A 772 -13.68 21.37 26.97
N SER A 773 -14.97 21.15 27.02
CA SER A 773 -15.76 20.62 28.14
C SER A 773 -16.03 19.10 28.05
N THR A 774 -15.65 18.39 26.98
CA THR A 774 -15.65 16.92 27.02
C THR A 774 -14.42 16.40 27.77
N ARG A 775 -14.05 17.04 28.86
CA ARG A 775 -13.44 16.34 29.95
C ARG A 775 -14.51 15.38 30.48
N LEU A 776 -14.37 14.11 30.24
CA LEU A 776 -15.09 13.00 30.85
C LEU A 776 -14.93 12.98 32.39
N ASN A 777 -14.72 14.12 33.04
CA ASN A 777 -14.31 14.29 34.41
C ASN A 777 -15.13 15.32 35.18
N SER A 778 -16.37 15.49 34.88
CA SER A 778 -17.23 16.24 35.81
C SER A 778 -18.67 15.78 35.75
N SER A 779 -19.16 15.52 36.90
CA SER A 779 -20.51 15.24 37.34
C SER A 779 -21.58 16.16 36.79
N HIS A 780 -21.87 16.19 35.47
CA HIS A 780 -23.08 16.88 34.97
C HIS A 780 -23.55 16.28 33.64
N SER A 781 -24.83 16.03 33.60
CA SER A 781 -25.61 15.20 32.70
C SER A 781 -25.85 15.69 31.26
N ASP A 782 -25.16 16.71 30.75
CA ASP A 782 -25.46 17.31 29.43
C ASP A 782 -24.48 16.96 28.32
N ARG A 783 -23.77 15.82 28.41
CA ARG A 783 -22.47 15.72 27.73
C ARG A 783 -22.25 14.57 26.75
N TYR A 784 -23.30 13.83 26.45
CA TYR A 784 -23.25 12.74 25.45
C TYR A 784 -24.19 12.96 24.24
N ARG A 785 -24.57 14.24 23.97
CA ARG A 785 -25.26 14.59 22.73
C ARG A 785 -24.29 14.82 21.58
#